data_39cd8af9c92566cf2097e958fd756b67
#
_entry.id   39cd8af9c92566cf2097e958fd756b67
#
_cell.length_a   1.000
_cell.length_b   1.000
_cell.length_c   1.000
_cell.angle_alpha   90.00
_cell.angle_beta   90.00
_cell.angle_gamma   90.00
#
_symmetry.space_group_name_H-M   'P 1'
#
loop_
_entity.id
_entity.type
_entity.pdbx_description
1 polymer ?
#
loop_
_entity_poly.entity_id
_entity_poly.type
_entity_poly.pdbx_seq_one_letter_code
_entity_poly.pdbx_strand_id
1 'polypeptide(L)'
;MCIRDSPTTFKDNGHILYLANILQDAKDIQFPGTRFMQVYEISTDGGRPDLYSSLYMENIALSKDGSKLLYNDYKGYEDPWRKHHQSSITRDIWLCTLGKDRSFQKVTTFGGEDRNPVWAADGASFYYLSEEKGSFNIFKKDLAGNSEKQITTHTTHPVRFLTSDNSGTLCYSYDGEIYTVKEGQKPAKVNIQIVADKIENDVIHRLLTDGATDIAVSPNGKEVAFITRGDVYVTSIEYETTRQITNTPQQERNIDFSPDGRSLVYSAEREGTWGIYESKLTRDEDKQFTYSPELKEEPLVVSGQTSFQPLYSPDGNEVAFLENRTTLRVINRKTKQVRTVLDGKYLYSYSDGDQHFQWSPDSKWFLVDYISVGGWNNTDIALVKADGSGEVTNLTESGYSDGDAKWVLDGKAMIWSSDRAGFRSHGSWGAERDVYIMFFDGEAYDKFRLSKEELALVEADENKDKDEDKTSDKDSDKKKEDKDKPVAPLKFDLENRKDRIIRLTANSSSLGDAVLAPKGDKLYYCAAFEKGFDLWEHDLKEKSTKLLLKNVGRGTLFADKKVENLYLTAGGKLKKIELKDSKEKPIAFKAEFAYRPAEERAYIFHHAWRQVLDKFYDPTLRGMDWKGYETAYARFLPHINNNFDFQEMLSELLGELNGSHTGARYNPGLTGPETASLGAFFDNAYTGDGLKIEEIIAKGPLTLADSQIKKGCIIEKIDGTPIKKDADYYPCLLYTSDAAD
;
A
#
# COMPACT_ATOMS: atom_id res chain seq x y z
N MET A 1 -15.86 -18.03 -3.93
CA MET A 1 -14.96 -19.05 -4.48
C MET A 1 -13.66 -18.37 -4.85
N CYS A 2 -12.53 -18.86 -4.40
CA CYS A 2 -11.25 -18.26 -4.77
C CYS A 2 -10.92 -18.69 -6.20
N ILE A 3 -10.81 -17.74 -7.12
CA ILE A 3 -10.57 -17.95 -8.55
C ILE A 3 -9.10 -18.36 -8.84
N ARG A 4 -8.39 -18.89 -7.86
CA ARG A 4 -7.01 -19.33 -8.00
C ARG A 4 -6.91 -20.86 -7.91
N ASP A 5 -7.79 -21.52 -8.63
CA ASP A 5 -7.66 -22.97 -8.82
C ASP A 5 -6.49 -23.22 -9.75
N SER A 6 -5.51 -23.97 -9.29
CA SER A 6 -4.30 -24.28 -10.06
C SER A 6 -4.30 -25.77 -10.43
N PRO A 7 -4.56 -26.12 -11.69
CA PRO A 7 -4.40 -27.51 -12.15
C PRO A 7 -2.98 -27.99 -11.86
N THR A 8 -2.85 -29.16 -11.26
CA THR A 8 -1.55 -29.70 -10.87
C THR A 8 -1.13 -30.86 -11.76
N THR A 9 -2.01 -31.82 -11.97
CA THR A 9 -1.73 -32.99 -12.81
C THR A 9 -3.02 -33.73 -13.18
N PHE A 10 -2.95 -34.55 -14.24
CA PHE A 10 -3.98 -35.56 -14.50
C PHE A 10 -3.80 -36.71 -13.53
N LYS A 11 -4.85 -37.13 -12.85
CA LYS A 11 -4.87 -38.36 -12.06
C LYS A 11 -4.96 -39.59 -12.98
N ASP A 12 -5.80 -39.48 -13.98
CA ASP A 12 -6.00 -40.43 -15.06
C ASP A 12 -6.57 -39.70 -16.28
N ASN A 13 -7.00 -40.42 -17.33
CA ASN A 13 -7.56 -39.78 -18.53
C ASN A 13 -8.89 -39.06 -18.32
N GLY A 14 -9.56 -39.28 -17.18
CA GLY A 14 -10.88 -38.72 -16.89
C GLY A 14 -10.89 -37.74 -15.71
N HIS A 15 -9.78 -37.55 -14.99
CA HIS A 15 -9.75 -36.76 -13.78
C HIS A 15 -8.50 -35.88 -13.69
N ILE A 16 -8.70 -34.68 -13.16
CA ILE A 16 -7.66 -33.67 -12.90
C ILE A 16 -7.54 -33.46 -11.40
N LEU A 17 -6.32 -33.40 -10.89
CA LEU A 17 -6.01 -32.91 -9.55
C LEU A 17 -5.67 -31.41 -9.65
N TYR A 18 -6.22 -30.61 -8.75
CA TYR A 18 -5.97 -29.17 -8.70
C TYR A 18 -5.94 -28.65 -7.26
N LEU A 19 -5.30 -27.53 -7.06
CA LEU A 19 -5.21 -26.84 -5.77
C LEU A 19 -6.31 -25.77 -5.70
N ALA A 20 -7.06 -25.76 -4.60
CA ALA A 20 -8.08 -24.76 -4.34
C ALA A 20 -8.29 -24.52 -2.83
N ASN A 21 -8.88 -23.38 -2.50
CA ASN A 21 -9.38 -23.05 -1.18
C ASN A 21 -10.91 -23.16 -1.16
N ILE A 22 -11.42 -24.37 -1.16
CA ILE A 22 -12.86 -24.64 -1.04
C ILE A 22 -13.13 -25.03 0.41
N LEU A 23 -13.82 -24.16 1.16
CA LEU A 23 -14.16 -24.41 2.55
C LEU A 23 -15.34 -25.38 2.61
N GLN A 24 -15.08 -26.66 2.82
CA GLN A 24 -16.11 -27.70 2.86
C GLN A 24 -16.45 -28.15 4.28
N ASP A 25 -15.44 -28.38 5.14
CA ASP A 25 -15.63 -28.78 6.55
C ASP A 25 -14.41 -28.32 7.36
N ALA A 26 -14.67 -27.80 8.57
CA ALA A 26 -13.61 -27.33 9.46
C ALA A 26 -12.61 -28.43 9.86
N LYS A 27 -13.04 -29.69 9.94
CA LYS A 27 -12.17 -30.85 10.26
C LYS A 27 -11.19 -31.20 9.13
N ASP A 28 -11.49 -30.80 7.89
CA ASP A 28 -10.67 -31.06 6.70
C ASP A 28 -9.69 -29.92 6.41
N ILE A 29 -9.69 -28.86 7.21
CA ILE A 29 -8.82 -27.70 7.05
C ILE A 29 -7.54 -27.90 7.85
N GLN A 30 -6.40 -27.90 7.19
CA GLN A 30 -5.09 -28.03 7.83
C GLN A 30 -4.77 -26.83 8.75
N PHE A 31 -5.22 -25.63 8.37
CA PHE A 31 -4.99 -24.40 9.12
C PHE A 31 -6.17 -23.43 8.94
N PRO A 32 -6.65 -22.78 10.01
CA PRO A 32 -7.73 -21.80 9.89
C PRO A 32 -7.38 -20.66 8.92
N GLY A 33 -8.24 -20.44 7.96
CA GLY A 33 -8.07 -19.43 6.92
C GLY A 33 -7.63 -20.02 5.57
N THR A 34 -7.42 -19.14 4.60
CA THR A 34 -7.17 -19.51 3.20
C THR A 34 -5.67 -19.64 2.85
N ARG A 35 -4.81 -19.77 3.86
CA ARG A 35 -3.35 -19.79 3.67
C ARG A 35 -2.84 -21.05 3.01
N PHE A 36 -3.43 -22.20 3.33
CA PHE A 36 -3.06 -23.50 2.81
C PHE A 36 -4.16 -24.04 1.92
N MET A 37 -3.86 -24.22 0.63
CA MET A 37 -4.78 -24.83 -0.32
C MET A 37 -4.87 -26.34 -0.09
N GLN A 38 -6.00 -26.90 -0.48
CA GLN A 38 -6.26 -28.33 -0.45
C GLN A 38 -6.19 -28.90 -1.88
N VAL A 39 -5.97 -30.18 -2.01
CA VAL A 39 -5.98 -30.87 -3.31
C VAL A 39 -7.38 -31.42 -3.57
N TYR A 40 -7.97 -31.06 -4.68
CA TYR A 40 -9.25 -31.53 -5.16
C TYR A 40 -9.09 -32.35 -6.44
N GLU A 41 -10.04 -33.22 -6.65
CA GLU A 41 -10.20 -34.02 -7.86
C GLU A 41 -11.49 -33.60 -8.56
N ILE A 42 -11.44 -33.43 -9.89
CA ILE A 42 -12.61 -33.18 -10.72
C ILE A 42 -12.54 -33.98 -12.01
N SER A 43 -13.70 -34.48 -12.49
CA SER A 43 -13.80 -35.12 -13.79
C SER A 43 -13.49 -34.11 -14.92
N THR A 44 -12.85 -34.59 -16.00
CA THR A 44 -12.66 -33.81 -17.23
C THR A 44 -13.99 -33.42 -17.90
N ASP A 45 -15.06 -34.17 -17.61
CA ASP A 45 -16.42 -33.86 -18.08
C ASP A 45 -17.13 -32.83 -17.18
N GLY A 46 -16.43 -32.31 -16.15
CA GLY A 46 -16.99 -31.40 -15.17
C GLY A 46 -17.69 -32.12 -14.02
N GLY A 47 -18.56 -31.39 -13.30
CA GLY A 47 -19.28 -31.92 -12.16
C GLY A 47 -18.76 -31.38 -10.83
N ARG A 48 -19.09 -32.11 -9.77
CA ARG A 48 -18.75 -31.73 -8.41
C ARG A 48 -17.32 -32.16 -8.06
N PRO A 49 -16.47 -31.24 -7.53
CA PRO A 49 -15.16 -31.61 -7.08
C PRO A 49 -15.21 -32.42 -5.79
N ASP A 50 -14.34 -33.43 -5.69
CA ASP A 50 -14.12 -34.20 -4.48
C ASP A 50 -12.80 -33.80 -3.81
N LEU A 51 -12.77 -33.77 -2.46
CA LEU A 51 -11.55 -33.55 -1.71
C LEU A 51 -10.61 -34.76 -1.83
N TYR A 52 -9.48 -34.56 -2.51
CA TYR A 52 -8.46 -35.60 -2.67
C TYR A 52 -7.50 -35.66 -1.47
N SER A 53 -7.06 -34.51 -0.97
CA SER A 53 -6.19 -34.39 0.20
C SER A 53 -6.38 -33.04 0.89
N SER A 54 -6.49 -33.06 2.22
CA SER A 54 -6.47 -31.87 3.07
C SER A 54 -5.07 -31.26 3.23
N LEU A 55 -4.01 -32.03 2.89
CA LEU A 55 -2.64 -31.52 2.90
C LEU A 55 -2.40 -30.64 1.67
N TYR A 56 -1.68 -29.53 1.86
CA TYR A 56 -1.18 -28.74 0.76
C TYR A 56 0.01 -29.44 0.11
N MET A 57 -0.18 -29.87 -1.13
CA MET A 57 0.82 -30.60 -1.91
C MET A 57 1.10 -29.81 -3.20
N GLU A 58 2.31 -29.29 -3.36
CA GLU A 58 2.73 -28.61 -4.59
C GLU A 58 3.44 -29.58 -5.54
N ASN A 59 3.36 -29.32 -6.85
CA ASN A 59 4.05 -30.07 -7.90
C ASN A 59 3.83 -31.58 -7.81
N ILE A 60 2.57 -32.01 -7.74
CA ILE A 60 2.18 -33.42 -7.64
C ILE A 60 2.59 -34.18 -8.89
N ALA A 61 3.31 -35.29 -8.70
CA ALA A 61 3.68 -36.21 -9.74
C ALA A 61 3.22 -37.65 -9.37
N LEU A 62 2.24 -38.20 -10.11
CA LEU A 62 1.75 -39.56 -9.94
C LEU A 62 2.67 -40.53 -10.62
N SER A 63 2.90 -41.70 -9.98
CA SER A 63 3.58 -42.84 -10.61
C SER A 63 2.72 -43.41 -11.75
N LYS A 64 3.35 -44.02 -12.72
CA LYS A 64 2.68 -44.56 -13.92
C LYS A 64 1.60 -45.62 -13.59
N ASP A 65 1.76 -46.35 -12.51
CA ASP A 65 0.80 -47.34 -12.02
C ASP A 65 -0.26 -46.74 -11.09
N GLY A 66 -0.19 -45.43 -10.80
CA GLY A 66 -1.10 -44.75 -9.90
C GLY A 66 -0.99 -45.16 -8.42
N SER A 67 0.03 -45.94 -8.02
CA SER A 67 0.18 -46.44 -6.65
C SER A 67 0.93 -45.49 -5.72
N LYS A 68 1.68 -44.54 -6.28
CA LYS A 68 2.53 -43.60 -5.55
C LYS A 68 2.41 -42.18 -6.10
N LEU A 69 2.72 -41.20 -5.23
CA LEU A 69 2.67 -39.80 -5.55
C LEU A 69 3.89 -39.11 -4.93
N LEU A 70 4.62 -38.35 -5.73
CA LEU A 70 5.64 -37.43 -5.26
C LEU A 70 5.07 -36.01 -5.21
N TYR A 71 5.49 -35.21 -4.24
CA TYR A 71 5.11 -33.82 -4.13
C TYR A 71 6.14 -33.08 -3.32
N ASN A 72 6.23 -31.77 -3.45
CA ASN A 72 6.88 -30.94 -2.44
C ASN A 72 5.88 -30.40 -1.44
N ASP A 73 6.27 -30.36 -0.17
CA ASP A 73 5.43 -29.87 0.91
C ASP A 73 5.41 -28.33 0.94
N TYR A 74 4.46 -27.82 1.70
CA TYR A 74 4.33 -26.38 1.99
C TYR A 74 4.13 -26.21 3.51
N LYS A 75 5.14 -25.71 4.19
CA LYS A 75 5.17 -25.62 5.66
C LYS A 75 4.84 -24.23 6.19
N GLY A 76 4.92 -23.21 5.36
CA GLY A 76 4.68 -21.81 5.74
C GLY A 76 4.74 -20.88 4.54
N TYR A 77 4.33 -19.62 4.77
CA TYR A 77 4.38 -18.62 3.73
C TYR A 77 5.82 -18.15 3.50
N GLU A 78 6.31 -18.40 2.30
CA GLU A 78 7.55 -17.83 1.79
C GLU A 78 7.39 -17.56 0.29
N ASP A 79 8.05 -16.52 -0.21
CA ASP A 79 8.02 -16.22 -1.64
C ASP A 79 8.64 -17.39 -2.42
N PRO A 80 7.96 -17.95 -3.42
CA PRO A 80 8.46 -19.12 -4.17
C PRO A 80 9.73 -18.84 -4.95
N TRP A 81 10.09 -17.57 -5.18
CA TRP A 81 11.28 -17.15 -5.91
C TRP A 81 12.49 -16.90 -5.00
N ARG A 82 12.32 -16.93 -3.65
CA ARG A 82 13.41 -16.80 -2.71
C ARG A 82 14.42 -17.94 -2.91
N LYS A 83 15.71 -17.60 -2.91
CA LYS A 83 16.84 -18.52 -3.12
C LYS A 83 17.75 -18.56 -1.89
N HIS A 84 18.64 -19.58 -1.88
CA HIS A 84 19.68 -19.75 -0.84
C HIS A 84 19.12 -19.84 0.59
N HIS A 85 17.87 -20.18 0.70
CA HIS A 85 17.12 -20.18 1.94
C HIS A 85 17.29 -21.51 2.67
N GLN A 86 17.61 -21.44 3.95
CA GLN A 86 17.70 -22.61 4.85
C GLN A 86 16.93 -22.30 6.13
N SER A 87 15.82 -22.97 6.35
CA SER A 87 14.99 -22.83 7.55
C SER A 87 14.03 -23.99 7.70
N SER A 88 13.25 -23.99 8.78
CA SER A 88 12.22 -25.02 9.03
C SER A 88 11.05 -25.03 8.04
N ILE A 89 10.91 -23.98 7.21
CA ILE A 89 9.83 -23.87 6.23
C ILE A 89 10.28 -24.13 4.78
N THR A 90 11.56 -24.44 4.54
CA THR A 90 12.03 -24.89 3.21
C THR A 90 11.30 -26.14 2.77
N ARG A 91 11.03 -26.21 1.48
CA ARG A 91 10.30 -27.33 0.87
C ARG A 91 11.18 -28.55 0.79
N ASP A 92 10.56 -29.71 1.02
CA ASP A 92 11.16 -31.02 0.84
C ASP A 92 10.30 -31.84 -0.11
N ILE A 93 10.92 -32.86 -0.75
CA ILE A 93 10.18 -33.82 -1.54
C ILE A 93 9.70 -34.98 -0.64
N TRP A 94 8.43 -35.30 -0.78
CA TRP A 94 7.76 -36.37 -0.08
C TRP A 94 7.20 -37.40 -1.04
N LEU A 95 7.24 -38.66 -0.62
CA LEU A 95 6.58 -39.78 -1.26
C LEU A 95 5.32 -40.13 -0.47
N CYS A 96 4.17 -40.14 -1.12
CA CYS A 96 2.93 -40.69 -0.60
C CYS A 96 2.64 -42.02 -1.30
N THR A 97 2.53 -43.10 -0.54
CA THR A 97 2.03 -44.37 -1.06
C THR A 97 0.51 -44.40 -0.92
N LEU A 98 -0.17 -44.56 -2.03
CA LEU A 98 -1.63 -44.56 -2.13
C LEU A 98 -2.18 -45.96 -1.83
N GLY A 99 -3.31 -46.01 -1.08
CA GLY A 99 -3.96 -47.25 -0.67
C GLY A 99 -5.09 -46.91 0.29
N LYS A 100 -5.62 -47.93 0.97
CA LYS A 100 -6.67 -47.78 1.98
C LYS A 100 -6.18 -46.84 3.10
N ASP A 101 -4.93 -47.05 3.54
CA ASP A 101 -4.23 -46.17 4.49
C ASP A 101 -3.03 -45.57 3.76
N ARG A 102 -3.03 -44.24 3.62
CA ARG A 102 -1.92 -43.51 2.99
C ARG A 102 -0.72 -43.51 3.93
N SER A 103 0.49 -43.72 3.38
CA SER A 103 1.74 -43.55 4.11
C SER A 103 2.59 -42.47 3.45
N PHE A 104 3.29 -41.66 4.28
CA PHE A 104 4.08 -40.50 3.86
C PHE A 104 5.54 -40.71 4.30
N GLN A 105 6.46 -40.46 3.38
CA GLN A 105 7.89 -40.55 3.63
C GLN A 105 8.60 -39.36 3.02
N LYS A 106 9.39 -38.64 3.81
CA LYS A 106 10.30 -37.63 3.31
C LYS A 106 11.45 -38.29 2.57
N VAL A 107 11.71 -37.89 1.31
CA VAL A 107 12.72 -38.53 0.45
C VAL A 107 13.94 -37.65 0.15
N THR A 108 13.92 -36.36 0.50
CA THR A 108 15.07 -35.47 0.43
C THR A 108 15.51 -35.06 1.82
N THR A 109 16.79 -34.65 1.97
CA THR A 109 17.40 -34.34 3.27
C THR A 109 18.23 -33.09 3.27
N PHE A 110 18.28 -32.36 2.15
CA PHE A 110 18.93 -31.06 2.08
C PHE A 110 18.20 -30.04 2.97
N GLY A 111 18.95 -29.16 3.65
CA GLY A 111 18.35 -28.15 4.55
C GLY A 111 17.80 -26.90 3.85
N GLY A 112 17.96 -26.78 2.54
CA GLY A 112 17.42 -25.77 1.69
C GLY A 112 16.21 -26.26 0.89
N GLU A 113 15.99 -25.67 -0.28
CA GLU A 113 14.80 -25.92 -1.09
C GLU A 113 14.99 -27.07 -2.07
N ASP A 114 14.13 -28.10 -1.96
CA ASP A 114 13.97 -29.19 -2.92
C ASP A 114 12.55 -29.15 -3.49
N ARG A 115 12.41 -29.06 -4.83
CA ARG A 115 11.12 -28.79 -5.47
C ARG A 115 10.91 -29.58 -6.75
N ASN A 116 9.65 -29.54 -7.21
CA ASN A 116 9.24 -29.94 -8.55
C ASN A 116 9.71 -31.37 -8.91
N PRO A 117 9.29 -32.39 -8.15
CA PRO A 117 9.66 -33.78 -8.45
C PRO A 117 8.98 -34.26 -9.73
N VAL A 118 9.69 -35.03 -10.53
CA VAL A 118 9.14 -35.79 -11.67
C VAL A 118 9.69 -37.21 -11.69
N TRP A 119 8.85 -38.19 -12.03
CA TRP A 119 9.27 -39.59 -12.08
C TRP A 119 10.28 -39.84 -13.20
N ALA A 120 11.26 -40.64 -12.92
CA ALA A 120 12.11 -41.22 -13.96
C ALA A 120 11.37 -42.38 -14.66
N ALA A 121 11.76 -42.68 -15.89
CA ALA A 121 11.12 -43.73 -16.70
C ALA A 121 11.21 -45.13 -16.08
N ASP A 122 12.17 -45.35 -15.18
CA ASP A 122 12.35 -46.62 -14.46
C ASP A 122 11.32 -46.84 -13.35
N GLY A 123 10.56 -45.82 -12.94
CA GLY A 123 9.58 -45.88 -11.86
C GLY A 123 10.18 -46.15 -10.47
N ALA A 124 11.51 -46.23 -10.34
CA ALA A 124 12.24 -46.51 -9.11
C ALA A 124 13.05 -45.29 -8.63
N SER A 125 13.21 -44.29 -9.49
CA SER A 125 13.91 -43.03 -9.21
C SER A 125 13.08 -41.84 -9.66
N PHE A 126 13.50 -40.66 -9.24
CA PHE A 126 12.86 -39.40 -9.61
C PHE A 126 13.90 -38.30 -9.84
N TYR A 127 13.53 -37.32 -10.65
CA TYR A 127 14.27 -36.07 -10.81
C TYR A 127 13.58 -34.98 -10.03
N TYR A 128 14.35 -33.98 -9.58
CA TYR A 128 13.84 -32.83 -8.84
C TYR A 128 14.78 -31.62 -8.96
N LEU A 129 14.32 -30.47 -8.59
CA LEU A 129 15.11 -29.24 -8.54
C LEU A 129 15.63 -29.05 -7.10
N SER A 130 16.94 -28.87 -6.96
CA SER A 130 17.61 -28.56 -5.69
C SER A 130 18.65 -27.46 -5.87
N GLU A 131 18.80 -26.61 -4.86
CA GLU A 131 19.85 -25.59 -4.79
C GLU A 131 21.05 -26.01 -3.93
N GLU A 132 21.18 -27.28 -3.61
CA GLU A 132 22.26 -27.82 -2.76
C GLU A 132 23.67 -27.41 -3.23
N LYS A 133 23.87 -27.21 -4.52
CA LYS A 133 25.15 -26.78 -5.11
C LYS A 133 25.17 -25.28 -5.49
N GLY A 134 24.36 -24.46 -4.83
CA GLY A 134 24.39 -22.99 -4.93
C GLY A 134 23.26 -22.40 -5.76
N SER A 135 22.86 -22.99 -6.87
CA SER A 135 21.70 -22.58 -7.70
C SER A 135 20.86 -23.80 -8.02
N PHE A 136 19.55 -23.59 -8.22
CA PHE A 136 18.67 -24.68 -8.61
C PHE A 136 19.15 -25.36 -9.88
N ASN A 137 19.35 -26.65 -9.76
CA ASN A 137 19.72 -27.57 -10.83
C ASN A 137 18.90 -28.85 -10.72
N ILE A 138 18.91 -29.66 -11.77
CA ILE A 138 18.25 -30.96 -11.79
C ILE A 138 19.14 -32.00 -11.09
N PHE A 139 18.57 -32.70 -10.12
CA PHE A 139 19.13 -33.85 -9.46
C PHE A 139 18.30 -35.09 -9.74
N LYS A 140 18.93 -36.26 -9.70
CA LYS A 140 18.25 -37.56 -9.74
C LYS A 140 18.52 -38.29 -8.44
N LYS A 141 17.49 -38.91 -7.86
CA LYS A 141 17.59 -39.73 -6.64
C LYS A 141 16.79 -41.03 -6.78
N ASP A 142 17.33 -42.15 -6.30
CA ASP A 142 16.55 -43.37 -6.19
C ASP A 142 15.68 -43.37 -4.92
N LEU A 143 14.53 -44.03 -4.96
CA LEU A 143 13.61 -44.09 -3.83
C LEU A 143 14.16 -44.88 -2.63
N ALA A 144 15.13 -45.77 -2.85
CA ALA A 144 15.81 -46.51 -1.79
C ALA A 144 16.86 -45.67 -1.06
N GLY A 145 17.15 -44.42 -1.59
CA GLY A 145 18.08 -43.49 -0.97
C GLY A 145 19.57 -43.82 -1.16
N ASN A 146 19.88 -44.76 -2.04
CA ASN A 146 21.25 -45.29 -2.21
C ASN A 146 22.09 -44.47 -3.19
N SER A 147 21.48 -43.68 -4.06
CA SER A 147 22.19 -42.86 -5.03
C SER A 147 21.50 -41.49 -5.26
N GLU A 148 22.35 -40.49 -5.36
CA GLU A 148 21.96 -39.11 -5.76
C GLU A 148 22.98 -38.58 -6.74
N LYS A 149 22.49 -37.91 -7.81
CA LYS A 149 23.35 -37.42 -8.89
C LYS A 149 22.84 -36.11 -9.44
N GLN A 150 23.70 -35.12 -9.54
CA GLN A 150 23.41 -33.87 -10.25
C GLN A 150 23.42 -34.10 -11.76
N ILE A 151 22.39 -33.62 -12.47
CA ILE A 151 22.20 -33.81 -13.92
C ILE A 151 22.61 -32.54 -14.68
N THR A 152 22.30 -31.35 -14.15
CA THR A 152 22.67 -30.06 -14.78
C THR A 152 23.58 -29.26 -13.84
N THR A 153 24.38 -28.34 -14.39
CA THR A 153 25.37 -27.53 -13.66
C THR A 153 25.32 -26.08 -14.04
N HIS A 154 24.12 -25.52 -14.14
CA HIS A 154 23.91 -24.10 -14.40
C HIS A 154 24.26 -23.25 -13.18
N THR A 155 24.78 -22.03 -13.39
CA THR A 155 25.30 -21.19 -12.30
C THR A 155 24.74 -19.77 -12.26
N THR A 156 24.29 -19.21 -13.40
CA THR A 156 23.87 -17.79 -13.48
C THR A 156 22.45 -17.58 -13.02
N HIS A 157 21.54 -18.45 -13.47
CA HIS A 157 20.12 -18.38 -13.13
C HIS A 157 19.64 -19.75 -12.62
N PRO A 158 18.55 -19.80 -11.86
CA PRO A 158 17.98 -21.07 -11.44
C PRO A 158 17.33 -21.83 -12.61
N VAL A 159 17.39 -23.15 -12.55
CA VAL A 159 16.55 -24.03 -13.36
C VAL A 159 15.13 -24.02 -12.78
N ARG A 160 14.11 -23.92 -13.65
CA ARG A 160 12.69 -23.87 -13.27
C ARG A 160 11.84 -24.78 -14.16
N PHE A 161 10.61 -25.06 -13.73
CA PHE A 161 9.56 -25.73 -14.51
C PHE A 161 9.98 -27.10 -15.09
N LEU A 162 10.57 -27.94 -14.23
CA LEU A 162 11.01 -29.27 -14.64
C LEU A 162 9.82 -30.17 -15.00
N THR A 163 9.88 -30.76 -16.17
CA THR A 163 8.96 -31.83 -16.63
C THR A 163 9.73 -32.99 -17.24
N SER A 164 9.07 -34.16 -17.38
CA SER A 164 9.66 -35.34 -18.03
C SER A 164 8.67 -35.96 -18.98
N ASP A 165 9.18 -36.55 -20.07
CA ASP A 165 8.39 -37.39 -20.93
C ASP A 165 8.54 -38.88 -20.52
N ASN A 166 7.74 -39.78 -21.15
CA ASN A 166 7.80 -41.20 -20.91
C ASN A 166 9.09 -41.88 -21.40
N SER A 167 9.92 -41.16 -22.17
CA SER A 167 11.21 -41.68 -22.71
C SER A 167 12.41 -41.30 -21.86
N GLY A 168 12.19 -40.56 -20.75
CA GLY A 168 13.23 -40.05 -19.87
C GLY A 168 13.90 -38.77 -20.38
N THR A 169 13.28 -38.03 -21.33
CA THR A 169 13.70 -36.70 -21.69
C THR A 169 13.15 -35.71 -20.66
N LEU A 170 14.03 -34.90 -20.06
CA LEU A 170 13.68 -33.81 -19.18
C LEU A 170 13.56 -32.53 -19.97
N CYS A 171 12.54 -31.71 -19.69
CA CYS A 171 12.39 -30.40 -20.23
C CYS A 171 12.30 -29.40 -19.06
N TYR A 172 12.95 -28.24 -19.20
CA TYR A 172 13.03 -27.21 -18.15
C TYR A 172 13.33 -25.84 -18.73
N SER A 173 13.06 -24.79 -17.97
CA SER A 173 13.48 -23.45 -18.31
C SER A 173 14.79 -23.09 -17.62
N TYR A 174 15.64 -22.37 -18.33
CA TYR A 174 16.86 -21.77 -17.82
C TYR A 174 17.18 -20.53 -18.63
N ASP A 175 17.49 -19.43 -17.95
CA ASP A 175 18.00 -18.20 -18.58
C ASP A 175 17.05 -17.62 -19.64
N GLY A 176 15.74 -17.69 -19.37
CA GLY A 176 14.70 -17.20 -20.30
C GLY A 176 14.43 -18.12 -21.50
N GLU A 177 15.04 -19.31 -21.55
CA GLU A 177 14.97 -20.24 -22.66
C GLU A 177 14.52 -21.63 -22.20
N ILE A 178 14.05 -22.45 -23.14
CA ILE A 178 13.66 -23.84 -22.89
C ILE A 178 14.80 -24.77 -23.30
N TYR A 179 15.09 -25.73 -22.41
CA TYR A 179 16.12 -26.75 -22.64
C TYR A 179 15.53 -28.15 -22.49
N THR A 180 16.15 -29.10 -23.18
CA THR A 180 15.94 -30.53 -22.96
C THR A 180 17.25 -31.20 -22.62
N VAL A 181 17.17 -32.28 -21.81
CA VAL A 181 18.31 -33.11 -21.46
C VAL A 181 17.89 -34.55 -21.22
N LYS A 182 18.70 -35.50 -21.65
CA LYS A 182 18.64 -36.90 -21.21
C LYS A 182 19.82 -37.22 -20.31
N GLU A 183 19.64 -38.14 -19.36
CA GLU A 183 20.72 -38.53 -18.48
C GLU A 183 21.96 -38.97 -19.29
N GLY A 184 23.13 -38.46 -18.91
CA GLY A 184 24.38 -38.72 -19.61
C GLY A 184 24.64 -37.86 -20.87
N GLN A 185 23.71 -37.02 -21.25
CA GLN A 185 23.85 -36.10 -22.36
C GLN A 185 24.03 -34.64 -21.84
N LYS A 186 24.54 -33.76 -22.71
CA LYS A 186 24.58 -32.33 -22.43
C LYS A 186 23.21 -31.73 -22.68
N PRO A 187 22.79 -30.70 -21.89
CA PRO A 187 21.60 -29.93 -22.16
C PRO A 187 21.62 -29.31 -23.56
N ALA A 188 20.48 -29.38 -24.25
CA ALA A 188 20.28 -28.79 -25.56
C ALA A 188 19.15 -27.75 -25.48
N LYS A 189 19.45 -26.53 -25.97
CA LYS A 189 18.45 -25.48 -26.10
C LYS A 189 17.43 -25.87 -27.17
N VAL A 190 16.16 -25.68 -26.87
CA VAL A 190 15.07 -25.85 -27.83
C VAL A 190 15.05 -24.61 -28.75
N ASN A 191 15.22 -24.79 -30.04
CA ASN A 191 15.14 -23.71 -30.99
C ASN A 191 13.67 -23.39 -31.32
N ILE A 192 13.17 -22.29 -30.78
CA ILE A 192 11.80 -21.82 -30.99
C ILE A 192 11.85 -20.62 -31.95
N GLN A 193 11.14 -20.73 -33.05
CA GLN A 193 10.97 -19.63 -33.99
C GLN A 193 9.55 -19.09 -33.88
N ILE A 194 9.41 -17.85 -33.46
CA ILE A 194 8.13 -17.14 -33.37
C ILE A 194 8.00 -16.27 -34.61
N VAL A 195 6.93 -16.46 -35.36
CA VAL A 195 6.54 -15.60 -36.48
C VAL A 195 5.32 -14.82 -36.03
N ALA A 196 5.46 -13.53 -35.81
CA ALA A 196 4.39 -12.64 -35.42
C ALA A 196 4.50 -11.30 -36.14
N ASP A 197 3.38 -10.71 -36.49
CA ASP A 197 3.33 -9.33 -36.96
C ASP A 197 3.63 -8.40 -35.77
N LYS A 198 4.67 -7.61 -35.89
CA LYS A 198 5.00 -6.57 -34.91
C LYS A 198 4.07 -5.37 -35.13
N ILE A 199 2.88 -5.42 -34.56
CA ILE A 199 2.05 -4.23 -34.38
C ILE A 199 2.42 -3.65 -33.01
N GLU A 200 3.49 -2.88 -32.97
CA GLU A 200 3.89 -2.19 -31.75
C GLU A 200 3.25 -0.81 -31.74
N ASN A 201 2.23 -0.65 -30.91
CA ASN A 201 1.81 0.67 -30.48
C ASN A 201 2.46 0.90 -29.11
N ASP A 202 3.62 1.54 -29.11
CA ASP A 202 4.45 1.75 -27.92
C ASP A 202 3.78 2.68 -26.89
N VAL A 203 2.74 3.38 -27.30
CA VAL A 203 2.02 4.35 -26.46
C VAL A 203 0.54 4.03 -26.43
N ILE A 204 0.01 3.83 -25.24
CA ILE A 204 -1.42 3.59 -24.99
C ILE A 204 -2.00 4.84 -24.34
N HIS A 205 -2.87 5.56 -25.03
CA HIS A 205 -3.56 6.71 -24.45
C HIS A 205 -4.72 6.26 -23.55
N ARG A 206 -4.76 6.77 -22.34
CA ARG A 206 -5.81 6.50 -21.35
C ARG A 206 -6.34 7.80 -20.76
N LEU A 207 -7.61 7.79 -20.40
CA LEU A 207 -8.23 8.85 -19.62
C LEU A 207 -8.46 8.33 -18.20
N LEU A 208 -7.80 8.92 -17.22
CA LEU A 208 -7.93 8.58 -15.82
C LEU A 208 -8.90 9.56 -15.14
N THR A 209 -9.85 9.03 -14.37
CA THR A 209 -10.85 9.78 -13.59
C THR A 209 -10.82 9.43 -12.11
N ASP A 210 -9.82 8.62 -11.72
CA ASP A 210 -9.53 8.19 -10.35
C ASP A 210 -8.04 7.89 -10.17
N GLY A 211 -7.65 7.36 -9.02
CA GLY A 211 -6.26 7.01 -8.72
C GLY A 211 -5.41 8.17 -8.22
N ALA A 212 -6.03 9.30 -7.80
CA ALA A 212 -5.31 10.39 -7.16
C ALA A 212 -4.73 9.96 -5.80
N THR A 213 -3.44 10.24 -5.57
CA THR A 213 -2.72 9.85 -4.34
C THR A 213 -2.36 11.02 -3.46
N ASP A 214 -1.76 12.07 -4.00
CA ASP A 214 -1.39 13.29 -3.30
C ASP A 214 -2.33 14.45 -3.70
N ILE A 215 -2.48 15.43 -2.82
CA ILE A 215 -3.33 16.58 -3.05
C ILE A 215 -2.69 17.85 -2.49
N ALA A 216 -2.74 18.95 -3.25
CA ALA A 216 -2.48 20.31 -2.77
C ALA A 216 -3.55 21.25 -3.32
N VAL A 217 -4.09 22.13 -2.46
CA VAL A 217 -5.12 23.09 -2.85
C VAL A 217 -4.48 24.44 -3.10
N SER A 218 -4.78 25.06 -4.22
CA SER A 218 -4.26 26.40 -4.53
C SER A 218 -4.70 27.44 -3.48
N PRO A 219 -3.87 28.44 -3.15
CA PRO A 219 -4.18 29.42 -2.12
C PRO A 219 -5.48 30.21 -2.35
N ASN A 220 -5.91 30.33 -3.61
CA ASN A 220 -7.17 30.98 -3.98
C ASN A 220 -8.39 30.03 -3.96
N GLY A 221 -8.19 28.74 -3.66
CA GLY A 221 -9.24 27.72 -3.58
C GLY A 221 -9.91 27.39 -4.92
N LYS A 222 -9.26 27.64 -6.06
CA LYS A 222 -9.84 27.40 -7.39
C LYS A 222 -9.29 26.17 -8.12
N GLU A 223 -8.12 25.71 -7.73
CA GLU A 223 -7.43 24.57 -8.34
C GLU A 223 -6.96 23.60 -7.28
N VAL A 224 -6.89 22.35 -7.68
CA VAL A 224 -6.26 21.27 -6.91
C VAL A 224 -5.17 20.62 -7.77
N ALA A 225 -3.96 20.61 -7.25
CA ALA A 225 -2.89 19.77 -7.77
C ALA A 225 -2.98 18.37 -7.14
N PHE A 226 -2.72 17.34 -7.92
CA PHE A 226 -2.76 15.95 -7.47
C PHE A 226 -1.80 15.09 -8.30
N ILE A 227 -1.50 13.91 -7.78
CA ILE A 227 -0.68 12.92 -8.49
C ILE A 227 -1.55 11.72 -8.84
N THR A 228 -1.48 11.26 -10.08
CA THR A 228 -2.03 9.98 -10.51
C THR A 228 -1.06 9.27 -11.44
N ARG A 229 -0.86 7.97 -11.23
CA ARG A 229 0.13 7.16 -11.99
C ARG A 229 1.57 7.72 -11.98
N GLY A 230 1.93 8.51 -10.98
CA GLY A 230 3.24 9.09 -10.85
C GLY A 230 3.42 10.47 -11.51
N ASP A 231 2.50 10.94 -12.33
CA ASP A 231 2.52 12.27 -12.92
C ASP A 231 1.72 13.30 -12.12
N VAL A 232 2.19 14.55 -12.13
CA VAL A 232 1.53 15.71 -11.51
C VAL A 232 0.49 16.29 -12.47
N TYR A 233 -0.71 16.49 -11.95
CA TYR A 233 -1.82 17.16 -12.66
C TYR A 233 -2.38 18.29 -11.81
N VAL A 234 -3.03 19.25 -12.47
CA VAL A 234 -3.85 20.28 -11.83
C VAL A 234 -5.24 20.26 -12.44
N THR A 235 -6.28 20.30 -11.60
CA THR A 235 -7.67 20.41 -12.06
C THR A 235 -8.38 21.61 -11.44
N SER A 236 -9.28 22.22 -12.19
CA SER A 236 -10.20 23.24 -11.68
C SER A 236 -11.24 22.61 -10.77
N ILE A 237 -11.48 23.20 -9.60
CA ILE A 237 -12.50 22.72 -8.65
C ILE A 237 -13.93 22.85 -9.21
N GLU A 238 -14.17 23.87 -10.03
CA GLU A 238 -15.53 24.20 -10.53
C GLU A 238 -15.80 23.67 -11.94
N TYR A 239 -14.77 23.62 -12.81
CA TYR A 239 -14.98 23.43 -14.26
C TYR A 239 -14.40 22.13 -14.82
N GLU A 240 -13.85 21.26 -13.97
CA GLU A 240 -13.29 19.96 -14.36
C GLU A 240 -12.15 20.02 -15.41
N THR A 241 -11.66 21.22 -15.72
CA THR A 241 -10.53 21.40 -16.63
C THR A 241 -9.28 20.87 -15.99
N THR A 242 -8.70 19.82 -16.55
CA THR A 242 -7.51 19.15 -16.03
C THR A 242 -6.33 19.38 -16.96
N ARG A 243 -5.16 19.66 -16.39
CA ARG A 243 -3.92 19.83 -17.10
C ARG A 243 -2.84 18.93 -16.53
N GLN A 244 -2.12 18.25 -17.39
CA GLN A 244 -0.90 17.53 -17.06
C GLN A 244 0.26 18.51 -16.87
N ILE A 245 0.99 18.38 -15.79
CA ILE A 245 2.17 19.22 -15.46
C ILE A 245 3.45 18.47 -15.80
N THR A 246 3.54 17.18 -15.45
CA THR A 246 4.65 16.30 -15.80
C THR A 246 4.17 15.18 -16.71
N ASN A 247 5.04 14.67 -17.57
CA ASN A 247 4.77 13.55 -18.49
C ASN A 247 6.05 12.77 -18.68
N THR A 248 6.35 11.93 -17.70
CA THR A 248 7.60 11.16 -17.65
C THR A 248 7.32 9.71 -17.29
N PRO A 249 8.16 8.74 -17.67
CA PRO A 249 8.04 7.36 -17.18
C PRO A 249 8.47 7.22 -15.71
N GLN A 250 9.10 8.25 -15.12
CA GLN A 250 9.54 8.28 -13.74
C GLN A 250 8.38 8.69 -12.82
N GLN A 251 8.64 8.70 -11.52
CA GLN A 251 7.64 9.00 -10.51
C GLN A 251 7.85 10.39 -9.90
N GLU A 252 6.76 11.13 -9.74
CA GLU A 252 6.64 12.32 -8.91
C GLU A 252 5.87 12.00 -7.62
N ARG A 253 6.18 12.74 -6.53
CA ARG A 253 5.54 12.64 -5.21
C ARG A 253 5.54 13.99 -4.48
N ASN A 254 4.68 14.11 -3.48
CA ASN A 254 4.70 15.20 -2.47
C ASN A 254 4.62 16.58 -3.11
N ILE A 255 3.43 16.97 -3.52
CA ILE A 255 3.18 18.28 -4.16
C ILE A 255 2.80 19.36 -3.15
N ASP A 256 3.23 20.59 -3.42
CA ASP A 256 2.79 21.77 -2.69
C ASP A 256 2.69 23.00 -3.61
N PHE A 257 1.73 23.90 -3.32
CA PHE A 257 1.60 25.19 -3.99
C PHE A 257 2.39 26.28 -3.28
N SER A 258 3.06 27.12 -4.06
CA SER A 258 3.60 28.36 -3.49
C SER A 258 2.47 29.24 -2.94
N PRO A 259 2.75 30.06 -1.89
CA PRO A 259 1.73 30.91 -1.27
C PRO A 259 1.09 31.94 -2.21
N ASP A 260 1.76 32.32 -3.30
CA ASP A 260 1.23 33.19 -4.36
C ASP A 260 0.44 32.41 -5.43
N GLY A 261 0.42 31.06 -5.35
CA GLY A 261 -0.28 30.19 -6.29
C GLY A 261 0.35 30.10 -7.68
N ARG A 262 1.58 30.59 -7.87
CA ARG A 262 2.24 30.68 -9.19
C ARG A 262 3.24 29.57 -9.47
N SER A 263 3.57 28.78 -8.45
CA SER A 263 4.51 27.67 -8.56
C SER A 263 3.95 26.44 -7.87
N LEU A 264 4.35 25.27 -8.37
CA LEU A 264 4.18 23.96 -7.75
C LEU A 264 5.56 23.37 -7.49
N VAL A 265 5.78 22.84 -6.30
CA VAL A 265 6.98 22.07 -5.96
C VAL A 265 6.61 20.61 -5.74
N TYR A 266 7.48 19.71 -6.15
CA TYR A 266 7.30 18.26 -5.98
C TYR A 266 8.65 17.53 -5.97
N SER A 267 8.66 16.34 -5.40
CA SER A 267 9.78 15.40 -5.53
C SER A 267 9.65 14.63 -6.83
N ALA A 268 10.73 14.48 -7.57
CA ALA A 268 10.75 13.69 -8.79
C ALA A 268 12.02 12.83 -8.89
N GLU A 269 11.89 11.59 -9.32
CA GLU A 269 13.03 10.75 -9.60
C GLU A 269 13.51 11.01 -11.03
N ARG A 270 14.70 11.58 -11.18
CA ARG A 270 15.34 11.84 -12.48
C ARG A 270 16.74 11.23 -12.47
N GLU A 271 17.11 10.58 -13.55
CA GLU A 271 18.43 9.96 -13.70
C GLU A 271 18.83 9.05 -12.51
N GLY A 272 17.84 8.39 -11.91
CA GLY A 272 18.06 7.46 -10.81
C GLY A 272 18.20 8.11 -9.40
N THR A 273 17.99 9.42 -9.30
CA THR A 273 18.05 10.13 -8.01
C THR A 273 16.81 10.98 -7.79
N TRP A 274 16.29 11.01 -6.57
CA TRP A 274 15.19 11.88 -6.19
C TRP A 274 15.71 13.31 -5.96
N GLY A 275 15.12 14.24 -6.66
CA GLY A 275 15.34 15.68 -6.51
C GLY A 275 14.06 16.46 -6.28
N ILE A 276 14.19 17.73 -5.95
CA ILE A 276 13.08 18.66 -5.85
C ILE A 276 13.02 19.51 -7.11
N TYR A 277 11.86 19.56 -7.73
CA TYR A 277 11.57 20.30 -8.96
C TYR A 277 10.45 21.31 -8.71
N GLU A 278 10.47 22.40 -9.47
CA GLU A 278 9.48 23.47 -9.38
C GLU A 278 8.92 23.78 -10.77
N SER A 279 7.60 23.65 -10.95
CA SER A 279 6.88 24.09 -12.15
C SER A 279 6.22 25.43 -11.93
N LYS A 280 6.40 26.37 -12.88
CA LYS A 280 5.99 27.79 -12.74
C LYS A 280 5.11 28.25 -13.88
N LEU A 281 4.19 29.17 -13.56
CA LEU A 281 3.54 30.03 -14.53
C LEU A 281 4.56 31.05 -15.06
N THR A 282 4.79 31.08 -16.38
CA THR A 282 5.79 31.95 -17.01
C THR A 282 5.28 33.34 -17.29
N ARG A 283 3.98 33.50 -17.50
CA ARG A 283 3.35 34.75 -17.90
C ARG A 283 2.63 35.40 -16.73
N ASP A 284 2.80 36.72 -16.53
CA ASP A 284 2.20 37.49 -15.41
C ASP A 284 0.67 37.55 -15.48
N GLU A 285 0.10 37.49 -16.69
CA GLU A 285 -1.34 37.48 -16.91
C GLU A 285 -1.97 36.12 -16.51
N ASP A 286 -1.21 35.03 -16.50
CA ASP A 286 -1.71 33.72 -16.12
C ASP A 286 -1.93 33.65 -14.60
N LYS A 287 -3.15 33.26 -14.19
CA LYS A 287 -3.56 33.20 -12.78
C LYS A 287 -3.79 31.77 -12.32
N GLN A 288 -3.82 30.82 -13.23
CA GLN A 288 -4.15 29.42 -12.98
C GLN A 288 -3.35 28.51 -13.89
N PHE A 289 -2.94 27.34 -13.36
CA PHE A 289 -2.23 26.30 -14.12
C PHE A 289 -3.08 25.68 -15.22
N THR A 290 -4.36 25.46 -14.95
CA THR A 290 -5.30 24.82 -15.88
C THR A 290 -5.46 25.58 -17.20
N TYR A 291 -5.28 26.88 -17.20
CA TYR A 291 -5.47 27.74 -18.39
C TYR A 291 -4.18 28.38 -18.92
N SER A 292 -3.05 28.16 -18.27
CA SER A 292 -1.78 28.72 -18.75
C SER A 292 -1.32 27.98 -20.03
N PRO A 293 -0.98 28.67 -21.12
CA PRO A 293 -0.50 28.03 -22.32
C PRO A 293 0.92 27.48 -22.15
N GLU A 294 1.72 28.06 -21.24
CA GLU A 294 3.13 27.74 -21.07
C GLU A 294 3.48 27.58 -19.57
N LEU A 295 4.20 26.52 -19.28
CA LEU A 295 4.78 26.23 -17.97
C LEU A 295 6.27 26.00 -18.10
N LYS A 296 7.02 26.31 -17.04
CA LYS A 296 8.45 26.01 -16.99
C LYS A 296 8.76 25.16 -15.77
N GLU A 297 9.30 23.97 -16.00
CA GLU A 297 9.89 23.14 -14.96
C GLU A 297 11.37 23.49 -14.76
N GLU A 298 11.80 23.65 -13.51
CA GLU A 298 13.21 23.89 -13.16
C GLU A 298 13.59 23.00 -11.95
N PRO A 299 14.84 22.46 -11.93
CA PRO A 299 15.35 21.81 -10.76
C PRO A 299 15.57 22.83 -9.63
N LEU A 300 15.07 22.52 -8.44
CA LEU A 300 15.30 23.34 -7.26
C LEU A 300 16.43 22.76 -6.39
N VAL A 301 16.38 21.44 -6.11
CA VAL A 301 17.42 20.69 -5.39
C VAL A 301 17.76 19.44 -6.16
N VAL A 302 18.96 19.38 -6.72
CA VAL A 302 19.54 18.18 -7.36
C VAL A 302 20.99 18.07 -6.90
N SER A 303 21.25 17.28 -5.87
CA SER A 303 22.55 17.23 -5.18
C SER A 303 23.26 15.87 -5.29
N GLY A 304 22.65 14.91 -5.98
CA GLY A 304 23.10 13.50 -5.95
C GLY A 304 22.70 12.74 -4.70
N GLN A 305 22.08 13.42 -3.71
CA GLN A 305 21.41 12.81 -2.56
C GLN A 305 19.90 12.79 -2.82
N THR A 306 19.20 11.80 -2.26
CA THR A 306 17.74 11.74 -2.39
C THR A 306 17.06 12.87 -1.63
N SER A 307 16.10 13.54 -2.24
CA SER A 307 15.37 14.67 -1.67
C SER A 307 13.86 14.48 -1.80
N PHE A 308 13.12 14.60 -0.68
CA PHE A 308 11.69 14.30 -0.58
C PHE A 308 10.90 15.39 0.14
N GLN A 309 9.58 15.33 0.04
CA GLN A 309 8.60 16.10 0.80
C GLN A 309 8.88 17.61 0.79
N PRO A 310 8.98 18.25 -0.38
CA PRO A 310 9.15 19.69 -0.43
C PRO A 310 7.91 20.42 0.10
N LEU A 311 8.14 21.47 0.90
CA LEU A 311 7.08 22.29 1.48
C LEU A 311 7.50 23.77 1.48
N TYR A 312 6.73 24.63 0.83
CA TYR A 312 7.00 26.06 0.84
C TYR A 312 6.87 26.67 2.24
N SER A 313 7.74 27.61 2.56
CA SER A 313 7.52 28.50 3.70
C SER A 313 6.29 29.40 3.44
N PRO A 314 5.52 29.79 4.47
CA PRO A 314 4.37 30.64 4.32
C PRO A 314 4.65 31.99 3.65
N ASP A 315 5.87 32.50 3.77
CA ASP A 315 6.33 33.75 3.08
C ASP A 315 6.81 33.50 1.63
N GLY A 316 6.85 32.23 1.18
CA GLY A 316 7.23 31.82 -0.16
C GLY A 316 8.71 31.96 -0.53
N ASN A 317 9.57 32.34 0.44
CA ASN A 317 10.99 32.58 0.17
C ASN A 317 11.84 31.31 0.20
N GLU A 318 11.39 30.29 0.91
CA GLU A 318 12.14 29.08 1.18
C GLU A 318 11.30 27.83 0.90
N VAL A 319 11.99 26.70 0.71
CA VAL A 319 11.38 25.37 0.62
C VAL A 319 12.12 24.44 1.60
N ALA A 320 11.36 23.83 2.49
CA ALA A 320 11.85 22.74 3.35
C ALA A 320 11.78 21.42 2.58
N PHE A 321 12.68 20.51 2.86
CA PHE A 321 12.70 19.17 2.28
C PHE A 321 13.49 18.19 3.15
N LEU A 322 13.32 16.90 2.93
CA LEU A 322 14.08 15.85 3.58
C LEU A 322 15.18 15.34 2.65
N GLU A 323 16.42 15.43 3.07
CA GLU A 323 17.54 14.77 2.41
C GLU A 323 17.77 13.39 3.04
N ASN A 324 18.00 12.38 2.21
CA ASN A 324 18.19 11.00 2.64
C ASN A 324 17.09 10.51 3.60
N ARG A 325 15.85 10.95 3.35
CA ARG A 325 14.61 10.58 4.06
C ARG A 325 14.48 11.12 5.48
N THR A 326 15.53 11.54 6.14
CA THR A 326 15.50 11.88 7.58
C THR A 326 16.11 13.23 7.94
N THR A 327 17.01 13.79 7.14
CA THR A 327 17.62 15.09 7.46
C THR A 327 16.74 16.23 6.95
N LEU A 328 16.13 17.00 7.84
CA LEU A 328 15.34 18.18 7.47
C LEU A 328 16.25 19.33 7.05
N ARG A 329 16.10 19.78 5.82
CA ARG A 329 16.86 20.86 5.22
C ARG A 329 15.93 21.95 4.67
N VAL A 330 16.49 23.12 4.47
CA VAL A 330 15.81 24.27 3.88
C VAL A 330 16.67 24.88 2.80
N ILE A 331 16.09 25.13 1.63
CA ILE A 331 16.71 25.89 0.55
C ILE A 331 16.06 27.27 0.42
N ASN A 332 16.89 28.31 0.31
CA ASN A 332 16.40 29.63 -0.10
C ASN A 332 16.22 29.65 -1.62
N ARG A 333 15.00 29.94 -2.08
CA ARG A 333 14.63 29.87 -3.52
C ARG A 333 15.45 30.84 -4.39
N LYS A 334 15.79 32.00 -3.86
CA LYS A 334 16.51 33.07 -4.59
C LYS A 334 18.02 32.85 -4.59
N THR A 335 18.61 32.59 -3.42
CA THR A 335 20.07 32.45 -3.28
C THR A 335 20.56 31.04 -3.57
N LYS A 336 19.66 30.06 -3.59
CA LYS A 336 19.95 28.62 -3.71
C LYS A 336 20.82 28.06 -2.58
N GLN A 337 20.98 28.80 -1.49
CA GLN A 337 21.70 28.29 -0.32
C GLN A 337 20.85 27.29 0.45
N VAL A 338 21.47 26.18 0.82
CA VAL A 338 20.84 25.09 1.59
C VAL A 338 21.46 25.05 2.98
N ARG A 339 20.61 24.88 4.00
CA ARG A 339 21.04 24.66 5.39
C ARG A 339 20.34 23.44 6.00
N THR A 340 20.99 22.81 6.94
CA THR A 340 20.38 21.75 7.77
C THR A 340 19.62 22.40 8.93
N VAL A 341 18.40 21.95 9.16
CA VAL A 341 17.52 22.41 10.24
C VAL A 341 17.46 21.37 11.36
N LEU A 342 17.30 20.10 11.00
CA LEU A 342 17.27 19.00 11.95
C LEU A 342 18.10 17.82 11.41
N ASP A 343 19.01 17.32 12.26
CA ASP A 343 19.86 16.17 11.95
C ASP A 343 19.02 14.89 11.82
N GLY A 344 19.36 14.06 10.84
CA GLY A 344 18.64 12.81 10.53
C GLY A 344 18.57 11.79 11.65
N LYS A 345 19.46 11.90 12.67
CA LYS A 345 19.42 11.01 13.86
C LYS A 345 18.15 11.16 14.71
N TYR A 346 17.43 12.27 14.56
CA TYR A 346 16.16 12.53 15.26
C TYR A 346 14.93 11.99 14.54
N LEU A 347 15.09 11.44 13.35
CA LEU A 347 14.00 10.92 12.54
C LEU A 347 14.25 9.46 12.16
N TYR A 348 13.17 8.73 11.89
CA TYR A 348 13.22 7.38 11.35
C TYR A 348 12.19 7.24 10.25
N SER A 349 12.59 6.76 9.09
CA SER A 349 11.72 6.61 7.93
C SER A 349 11.59 5.15 7.52
N TYR A 350 10.36 4.67 7.42
CA TYR A 350 10.00 3.37 6.84
C TYR A 350 9.96 3.42 5.32
N SER A 351 9.37 4.50 4.80
CA SER A 351 9.16 4.69 3.37
C SER A 351 9.42 6.14 2.99
N ASP A 352 9.65 6.37 1.70
CA ASP A 352 9.87 7.70 1.19
C ASP A 352 8.61 8.55 1.39
N GLY A 353 8.75 9.72 2.00
CA GLY A 353 7.65 10.64 2.19
C GLY A 353 6.80 10.41 3.45
N ASP A 354 7.30 9.69 4.45
CA ASP A 354 6.56 9.32 5.66
C ASP A 354 6.81 10.22 6.88
N GLN A 355 7.58 11.30 6.73
CA GLN A 355 7.86 12.20 7.84
C GLN A 355 6.81 13.32 7.93
N HIS A 356 6.50 13.75 9.17
CA HIS A 356 5.63 14.89 9.38
C HIS A 356 6.42 16.07 9.93
N PHE A 357 6.34 17.21 9.22
CA PHE A 357 6.86 18.49 9.65
C PHE A 357 6.01 19.63 9.06
N GLN A 358 5.89 20.73 9.77
CA GLN A 358 5.08 21.87 9.34
C GLN A 358 5.74 23.19 9.70
N TRP A 359 5.84 24.11 8.74
CA TRP A 359 6.28 25.48 8.97
C TRP A 359 5.34 26.24 9.91
N SER A 360 5.94 27.05 10.80
CA SER A 360 5.17 28.05 11.55
C SER A 360 4.63 29.16 10.65
N PRO A 361 3.52 29.83 11.03
CA PRO A 361 2.95 30.92 10.25
C PRO A 361 3.93 32.07 9.97
N ASP A 362 4.92 32.33 10.83
CA ASP A 362 5.96 33.34 10.67
C ASP A 362 7.20 32.86 9.91
N SER A 363 7.18 31.64 9.35
CA SER A 363 8.28 31.02 8.58
C SER A 363 9.60 30.86 9.36
N LYS A 364 9.57 30.79 10.68
CA LYS A 364 10.79 30.76 11.51
C LYS A 364 10.98 29.49 12.31
N TRP A 365 9.96 28.65 12.40
CA TRP A 365 9.98 27.45 13.21
C TRP A 365 9.31 26.30 12.46
N PHE A 366 9.56 25.08 12.96
CA PHE A 366 8.85 23.86 12.57
C PHE A 366 8.25 23.17 13.78
N LEU A 367 7.09 22.56 13.58
CA LEU A 367 6.66 21.39 14.35
C LEU A 367 7.12 20.15 13.61
N VAL A 368 7.73 19.20 14.30
CA VAL A 368 8.27 17.96 13.71
C VAL A 368 7.93 16.79 14.60
N ASP A 369 7.39 15.72 14.01
CA ASP A 369 7.29 14.44 14.69
C ASP A 369 8.69 13.83 14.76
N TYR A 370 9.26 13.63 15.95
CA TYR A 370 10.66 13.25 16.07
C TYR A 370 10.87 12.16 17.11
N ILE A 371 11.98 11.45 16.98
CA ILE A 371 12.42 10.46 17.95
C ILE A 371 13.12 11.18 19.11
N SER A 372 12.57 11.07 20.30
CA SER A 372 13.19 11.52 21.53
C SER A 372 13.82 10.34 22.30
N VAL A 373 13.26 9.99 23.45
CA VAL A 373 13.72 8.85 24.27
C VAL A 373 12.90 7.57 24.06
N GLY A 374 11.76 7.67 23.39
CA GLY A 374 10.78 6.58 23.27
C GLY A 374 11.04 5.57 22.15
N GLY A 375 11.98 5.84 21.26
CA GLY A 375 12.25 5.01 20.08
C GLY A 375 11.37 5.36 18.88
N TRP A 376 11.56 4.62 17.80
CA TRP A 376 10.99 4.95 16.49
C TRP A 376 9.46 4.89 16.40
N ASN A 377 8.79 4.13 17.27
CA ASN A 377 7.33 3.98 17.28
C ASN A 377 6.63 4.78 18.39
N ASN A 378 7.37 5.56 19.18
CA ASN A 378 6.87 6.45 20.21
C ASN A 378 7.47 7.85 19.98
N THR A 379 6.99 8.52 18.95
CA THR A 379 7.43 9.87 18.61
C THR A 379 6.87 10.90 19.57
N ASP A 380 7.65 11.95 19.80
CA ASP A 380 7.21 13.21 20.43
C ASP A 380 7.09 14.31 19.37
N ILE A 381 6.54 15.46 19.74
CA ILE A 381 6.53 16.65 18.89
C ILE A 381 7.65 17.58 19.31
N ALA A 382 8.52 17.94 18.36
CA ALA A 382 9.56 18.93 18.55
C ALA A 382 9.17 20.30 17.96
N LEU A 383 9.57 21.36 18.68
CA LEU A 383 9.68 22.71 18.14
C LEU A 383 11.13 22.92 17.69
N VAL A 384 11.32 23.17 16.40
CA VAL A 384 12.65 23.29 15.79
C VAL A 384 12.79 24.65 15.13
N LYS A 385 13.88 25.36 15.41
CA LYS A 385 14.13 26.68 14.80
C LYS A 385 14.63 26.54 13.36
N ALA A 386 14.04 27.28 12.45
CA ALA A 386 14.29 27.12 11.01
C ALA A 386 15.62 27.71 10.53
N ASP A 387 16.35 28.46 11.38
CA ASP A 387 17.58 29.17 11.01
C ASP A 387 18.83 28.29 10.87
N GLY A 388 18.73 27.01 11.22
CA GLY A 388 19.86 26.07 11.19
C GLY A 388 20.74 26.12 12.44
N SER A 389 20.32 26.80 13.51
CA SER A 389 21.05 26.86 14.80
C SER A 389 21.10 25.50 15.51
N GLY A 390 20.23 24.55 15.12
CA GLY A 390 20.08 23.26 15.78
C GLY A 390 19.30 23.34 17.10
N GLU A 391 18.60 24.44 17.36
CA GLU A 391 17.74 24.59 18.54
C GLU A 391 16.51 23.69 18.41
N VAL A 392 16.40 22.69 19.28
CA VAL A 392 15.30 21.70 19.31
C VAL A 392 14.73 21.64 20.71
N THR A 393 13.43 21.83 20.84
CA THR A 393 12.71 21.69 22.11
C THR A 393 11.67 20.60 21.99
N ASN A 394 11.76 19.56 22.84
CA ASN A 394 10.69 18.57 22.96
C ASN A 394 9.47 19.21 23.61
N LEU A 395 8.34 19.24 22.91
CA LEU A 395 7.10 19.86 23.40
C LEU A 395 6.28 18.92 24.26
N THR A 396 6.08 17.68 23.80
CA THR A 396 5.14 16.73 24.43
C THR A 396 5.78 15.89 25.54
N GLU A 397 7.06 15.53 25.40
CA GLU A 397 7.82 14.77 26.41
C GLU A 397 7.01 13.62 26.99
N SER A 398 6.47 12.78 26.11
CA SER A 398 5.52 11.74 26.49
C SER A 398 6.09 10.34 26.22
N GLY A 399 5.56 9.34 26.86
CA GLY A 399 5.86 7.93 26.57
C GLY A 399 4.87 7.30 25.59
N TYR A 400 4.10 8.12 24.89
CA TYR A 400 3.05 7.74 23.95
C TYR A 400 3.46 8.04 22.52
N SER A 401 2.68 7.60 21.55
CA SER A 401 2.89 7.92 20.14
C SER A 401 2.15 9.22 19.82
N ASP A 402 2.88 10.33 19.84
CA ASP A 402 2.39 11.66 19.46
C ASP A 402 2.80 11.98 18.01
N GLY A 403 1.89 12.52 17.20
CA GLY A 403 2.17 12.82 15.79
C GLY A 403 1.15 13.74 15.14
N ASP A 404 1.39 14.06 13.87
CA ASP A 404 0.53 14.88 13.01
C ASP A 404 0.28 16.28 13.57
N ALA A 405 1.33 16.91 14.14
CA ALA A 405 1.20 18.21 14.79
C ALA A 405 0.91 19.33 13.79
N LYS A 406 -0.08 20.19 14.10
CA LYS A 406 -0.49 21.35 13.28
C LYS A 406 -0.53 22.62 14.09
N TRP A 407 -0.03 23.71 13.51
CA TRP A 407 -0.19 25.04 14.06
C TRP A 407 -1.66 25.47 13.99
N VAL A 408 -2.16 26.05 15.06
CA VAL A 408 -3.52 26.60 15.14
C VAL A 408 -3.51 27.95 15.87
N LEU A 409 -4.62 28.69 15.77
CA LEU A 409 -4.80 30.00 16.44
C LEU A 409 -3.63 30.97 16.13
N ASP A 410 -3.30 31.10 14.84
CA ASP A 410 -2.21 31.98 14.36
C ASP A 410 -0.84 31.71 15.02
N GLY A 411 -0.57 30.41 15.33
CA GLY A 411 0.68 29.96 15.95
C GLY A 411 0.72 30.07 17.46
N LYS A 412 -0.36 30.46 18.13
CA LYS A 412 -0.44 30.50 19.60
C LYS A 412 -0.63 29.14 20.25
N ALA A 413 -0.99 28.14 19.45
CA ALA A 413 -1.17 26.76 19.90
C ALA A 413 -0.83 25.77 18.78
N MET A 414 -0.70 24.51 19.15
CA MET A 414 -0.66 23.37 18.24
C MET A 414 -1.74 22.36 18.62
N ILE A 415 -2.25 21.63 17.63
CA ILE A 415 -2.98 20.36 17.85
C ILE A 415 -2.13 19.20 17.37
N TRP A 416 -2.30 18.02 17.97
CA TRP A 416 -1.64 16.80 17.54
C TRP A 416 -2.47 15.56 17.89
N SER A 417 -2.16 14.45 17.25
CA SER A 417 -2.76 13.15 17.56
C SER A 417 -1.94 12.39 18.61
N SER A 418 -2.58 11.69 19.56
CA SER A 418 -1.90 10.88 20.58
C SER A 418 -2.72 9.65 20.95
N ASP A 419 -2.05 8.54 21.23
CA ASP A 419 -2.66 7.29 21.71
C ASP A 419 -2.73 7.16 23.23
N ARG A 420 -2.48 8.27 23.97
CA ARG A 420 -2.35 8.26 25.44
C ARG A 420 -3.62 7.92 26.22
N ALA A 421 -4.80 8.12 25.66
CA ALA A 421 -6.08 7.84 26.29
C ALA A 421 -6.87 6.71 25.63
N GLY A 422 -6.50 6.30 24.42
CA GLY A 422 -7.19 5.26 23.67
C GLY A 422 -6.68 3.84 23.94
N PHE A 423 -7.36 2.86 23.35
CA PHE A 423 -6.87 1.48 23.34
C PHE A 423 -5.55 1.40 22.58
N ARG A 424 -4.56 0.73 23.17
CA ARG A 424 -3.25 0.53 22.56
C ARG A 424 -3.02 -0.93 22.21
N SER A 425 -2.79 -1.19 20.95
CA SER A 425 -2.34 -2.50 20.48
C SER A 425 -0.82 -2.66 20.64
N HIS A 426 -0.31 -3.85 20.30
CA HIS A 426 1.13 -4.12 20.30
C HIS A 426 1.88 -3.09 19.43
N GLY A 427 2.89 -2.44 19.99
CA GLY A 427 3.70 -1.42 19.31
C GLY A 427 2.91 -0.20 18.82
N SER A 428 1.76 0.09 19.42
CA SER A 428 0.82 1.15 18.99
C SER A 428 0.25 0.98 17.58
N TRP A 429 0.43 -0.16 16.94
CA TRP A 429 -0.20 -0.47 15.67
C TRP A 429 -1.70 -0.74 15.85
N GLY A 430 -2.52 0.08 15.16
CA GLY A 430 -3.97 0.04 15.32
C GLY A 430 -4.48 0.61 16.65
N ALA A 431 -3.67 1.43 17.33
CA ALA A 431 -4.10 2.12 18.53
C ALA A 431 -5.21 3.14 18.19
N GLU A 432 -6.15 3.31 19.14
CA GLU A 432 -7.09 4.42 19.09
C GLU A 432 -6.38 5.70 19.51
N ARG A 433 -6.70 6.80 18.85
CA ARG A 433 -6.07 8.11 19.06
C ARG A 433 -7.10 9.17 19.39
N ASP A 434 -6.58 10.24 19.96
CA ASP A 434 -7.29 11.45 20.30
C ASP A 434 -6.56 12.68 19.78
N VAL A 435 -7.28 13.77 19.59
CA VAL A 435 -6.71 15.08 19.29
C VAL A 435 -6.52 15.85 20.58
N TYR A 436 -5.32 16.36 20.78
CA TYR A 436 -4.95 17.27 21.87
C TYR A 436 -4.59 18.66 21.34
N ILE A 437 -4.71 19.67 22.20
CA ILE A 437 -4.21 21.01 21.96
C ILE A 437 -3.24 21.41 23.07
N MET A 438 -2.13 22.06 22.70
CA MET A 438 -1.18 22.71 23.64
C MET A 438 -1.06 24.18 23.27
N PHE A 439 -1.16 25.05 24.29
CA PHE A 439 -1.05 26.50 24.11
C PHE A 439 0.36 26.96 24.45
N PHE A 440 0.95 27.76 23.55
CA PHE A 440 2.21 28.48 23.73
C PHE A 440 2.02 29.88 24.34
N ASP A 441 0.78 30.35 24.41
CA ASP A 441 0.38 31.63 24.88
C ASP A 441 -0.66 31.46 26.01
N GLY A 442 -0.40 32.07 27.18
CA GLY A 442 -1.27 31.94 28.36
C GLY A 442 -2.61 32.63 28.18
N GLU A 443 -2.64 33.82 27.54
CA GLU A 443 -3.90 34.55 27.31
C GLU A 443 -4.81 33.77 26.35
N ALA A 444 -4.24 33.15 25.31
CA ALA A 444 -4.98 32.30 24.40
C ALA A 444 -5.54 31.07 25.10
N TYR A 445 -4.79 30.48 26.05
CA TYR A 445 -5.26 29.37 26.88
C TYR A 445 -6.43 29.79 27.76
N ASP A 446 -6.31 30.92 28.47
CA ASP A 446 -7.35 31.41 29.34
C ASP A 446 -8.62 31.74 28.55
N LYS A 447 -8.51 32.44 27.42
CA LYS A 447 -9.63 32.74 26.52
C LYS A 447 -10.29 31.45 25.97
N PHE A 448 -9.50 30.43 25.63
CA PHE A 448 -10.02 29.14 25.14
C PHE A 448 -10.86 28.40 26.19
N ARG A 449 -10.52 28.51 27.46
CA ARG A 449 -11.23 27.85 28.56
C ARG A 449 -12.55 28.54 28.95
N LEU A 450 -12.77 29.78 28.55
CA LEU A 450 -14.01 30.48 28.84
C LEU A 450 -15.22 29.70 28.32
N SER A 451 -16.28 29.67 29.14
CA SER A 451 -17.59 29.19 28.70
C SER A 451 -18.12 30.07 27.57
N LYS A 452 -19.16 29.64 26.87
CA LYS A 452 -19.79 30.41 25.81
C LYS A 452 -20.27 31.78 26.29
N GLU A 453 -20.84 31.83 27.51
CA GLU A 453 -21.33 33.07 28.12
C GLU A 453 -20.19 34.01 28.50
N GLU A 454 -19.14 33.53 29.17
CA GLU A 454 -17.97 34.32 29.53
C GLU A 454 -17.25 34.87 28.28
N LEU A 455 -17.12 34.06 27.21
CA LEU A 455 -16.52 34.51 25.95
C LEU A 455 -17.34 35.63 25.31
N ALA A 456 -18.66 35.53 25.30
CA ALA A 456 -19.53 36.58 24.76
C ALA A 456 -19.41 37.88 25.52
N LEU A 457 -19.20 37.83 26.86
CA LEU A 457 -18.95 39.05 27.67
C LEU A 457 -17.62 39.70 27.32
N VAL A 458 -16.54 38.91 27.21
CA VAL A 458 -15.21 39.43 26.84
C VAL A 458 -15.23 40.01 25.43
N GLU A 459 -15.86 39.35 24.45
CA GLU A 459 -15.98 39.86 23.08
C GLU A 459 -16.83 41.16 23.02
N ALA A 460 -17.85 41.30 23.88
CA ALA A 460 -18.64 42.53 23.96
C ALA A 460 -17.81 43.71 24.50
N ASP A 461 -16.94 43.48 25.46
CA ASP A 461 -16.05 44.51 26.03
C ASP A 461 -14.92 44.86 25.05
N GLU A 462 -14.26 43.88 24.40
CA GLU A 462 -13.26 44.14 23.33
C GLU A 462 -13.83 44.95 22.15
N ASN A 463 -15.13 44.81 21.84
CA ASN A 463 -15.79 45.58 20.78
C ASN A 463 -16.11 47.02 21.22
N LYS A 464 -16.41 47.26 22.49
CA LYS A 464 -16.60 48.62 23.02
C LYS A 464 -15.30 49.43 22.93
N ASP A 465 -14.17 48.86 23.34
CA ASP A 465 -12.87 49.51 23.30
C ASP A 465 -12.45 49.86 21.86
N LYS A 466 -12.78 49.01 20.86
CA LYS A 466 -12.52 49.28 19.44
C LYS A 466 -13.41 50.36 18.86
N ASP A 467 -14.61 50.57 19.38
CA ASP A 467 -15.51 51.64 18.92
C ASP A 467 -15.17 53.02 19.59
N GLU A 468 -14.59 52.99 20.79
CA GLU A 468 -14.06 54.21 21.44
C GLU A 468 -12.80 54.72 20.76
N ASP A 469 -11.92 53.85 20.27
CA ASP A 469 -10.70 54.22 19.51
C ASP A 469 -11.01 54.77 18.10
N LYS A 470 -12.13 54.36 17.47
CA LYS A 470 -12.57 54.86 16.16
C LYS A 470 -13.20 56.23 16.16
N THR A 471 -13.51 56.80 17.33
CA THR A 471 -14.07 58.13 17.41
C THR A 471 -13.02 59.25 17.36
N SER A 472 -11.73 58.91 17.40
CA SER A 472 -10.62 59.88 17.37
C SER A 472 -9.99 60.16 16.01
N ASP A 473 -10.30 59.35 14.96
CA ASP A 473 -9.75 59.58 13.62
C ASP A 473 -10.84 59.55 12.55
N LYS A 474 -11.39 60.73 12.23
CA LYS A 474 -12.14 60.94 11.00
C LYS A 474 -11.14 61.41 9.95
N ASP A 475 -10.59 60.49 9.16
CA ASP A 475 -10.30 60.80 7.76
C ASP A 475 -10.15 59.56 6.90
N SER A 476 -11.03 59.57 5.90
CA SER A 476 -10.92 59.06 4.53
C SER A 476 -10.48 57.61 4.23
N ASP A 477 -11.45 56.93 3.63
CA ASP A 477 -11.34 56.12 2.39
C ASP A 477 -10.19 55.12 2.22
N LYS A 478 -10.65 53.92 2.12
CA LYS A 478 -10.17 52.70 1.43
C LYS A 478 -9.97 51.51 2.35
N LYS A 479 -10.99 50.67 2.38
CA LYS A 479 -10.79 49.23 2.63
C LYS A 479 -9.90 48.65 1.53
N LYS A 480 -8.57 48.77 1.70
CA LYS A 480 -7.63 47.82 1.15
C LYS A 480 -7.67 46.61 2.06
N GLU A 481 -8.08 45.47 1.51
CA GLU A 481 -7.87 44.18 2.16
C GLU A 481 -6.40 44.08 2.61
N ASP A 482 -6.20 43.78 3.89
CA ASP A 482 -4.90 43.66 4.58
C ASP A 482 -4.20 42.35 4.07
N LYS A 483 -3.78 42.36 2.81
CA LYS A 483 -3.19 41.15 2.15
C LYS A 483 -1.69 41.02 2.33
N ASP A 484 -0.97 42.03 2.89
CA ASP A 484 0.50 42.06 2.83
C ASP A 484 1.20 42.48 4.14
N LYS A 485 0.60 42.29 5.32
CA LYS A 485 1.36 42.47 6.55
C LYS A 485 2.12 41.16 6.90
N PRO A 486 3.46 41.23 7.07
CA PRO A 486 4.20 40.10 7.57
C PRO A 486 3.63 39.65 8.92
N VAL A 487 3.49 38.33 9.09
CA VAL A 487 3.07 37.74 10.37
C VAL A 487 4.08 38.15 11.44
N ALA A 488 3.61 38.64 12.57
CA ALA A 488 4.50 39.03 13.68
C ALA A 488 5.26 37.78 14.19
N PRO A 489 6.52 37.91 14.61
CA PRO A 489 7.30 36.81 15.16
C PRO A 489 6.55 36.14 16.31
N LEU A 490 6.46 34.81 16.26
CA LEU A 490 5.82 34.04 17.29
C LEU A 490 6.60 34.11 18.61
N LYS A 491 5.89 34.11 19.72
CA LYS A 491 6.42 34.06 21.07
C LYS A 491 5.93 32.81 21.76
N PHE A 492 6.81 32.12 22.46
CA PHE A 492 6.50 30.88 23.14
C PHE A 492 6.77 31.01 24.65
N ASP A 493 5.73 30.84 25.45
CA ASP A 493 5.86 30.52 26.87
C ASP A 493 5.88 29.00 27.01
N LEU A 494 7.08 28.44 27.16
CA LEU A 494 7.27 26.98 27.21
C LEU A 494 7.40 26.45 28.63
N GLU A 495 7.58 27.29 29.66
CA GLU A 495 7.87 26.85 31.01
C GLU A 495 6.75 25.99 31.59
N ASN A 496 5.50 26.42 31.45
CA ASN A 496 4.32 25.71 31.98
C ASN A 496 3.43 25.13 30.86
N ARG A 497 4.01 24.81 29.70
CA ARG A 497 3.25 24.32 28.53
C ARG A 497 2.43 23.05 28.82
N LYS A 498 2.95 22.15 29.69
CA LYS A 498 2.27 20.90 30.03
C LYS A 498 0.96 21.10 30.78
N ASP A 499 0.82 22.19 31.52
CA ASP A 499 -0.42 22.55 32.23
C ASP A 499 -1.48 23.17 31.29
N ARG A 500 -1.07 23.48 30.06
CA ARG A 500 -1.92 24.05 29.01
C ARG A 500 -2.22 23.06 27.89
N ILE A 501 -2.39 21.79 28.26
CA ILE A 501 -2.80 20.71 27.36
C ILE A 501 -4.27 20.36 27.62
N ILE A 502 -5.07 20.30 26.55
CA ILE A 502 -6.48 19.89 26.63
C ILE A 502 -6.74 18.80 25.57
N ARG A 503 -7.47 17.75 25.94
CA ARG A 503 -8.01 16.78 24.99
C ARG A 503 -9.22 17.38 24.31
N LEU A 504 -9.25 17.36 22.97
CA LEU A 504 -10.32 17.93 22.16
C LEU A 504 -11.37 16.93 21.72
N THR A 505 -11.02 15.67 21.55
CA THR A 505 -11.98 14.62 21.16
C THR A 505 -12.72 14.07 22.37
N ALA A 506 -14.01 13.81 22.22
CA ALA A 506 -14.84 13.24 23.30
C ALA A 506 -14.53 11.78 23.54
N ASN A 507 -14.26 11.02 22.49
CA ASN A 507 -13.98 9.58 22.51
C ASN A 507 -12.75 9.27 21.66
N SER A 508 -11.96 8.31 22.12
CA SER A 508 -10.86 7.74 21.34
C SER A 508 -11.40 6.94 20.16
N SER A 509 -10.67 6.92 19.06
CA SER A 509 -11.09 6.26 17.81
C SER A 509 -9.91 5.88 16.92
N SER A 510 -10.19 5.10 15.88
CA SER A 510 -9.29 5.05 14.74
C SER A 510 -9.34 6.41 14.03
N LEU A 511 -8.42 7.30 14.41
CA LEU A 511 -8.35 8.69 13.91
C LEU A 511 -7.68 8.73 12.54
N GLY A 512 -8.28 9.45 11.59
CA GLY A 512 -7.68 9.75 10.30
C GLY A 512 -6.88 11.04 10.34
N ASP A 513 -7.58 12.17 10.51
CA ASP A 513 -6.98 13.51 10.62
C ASP A 513 -7.96 14.48 11.28
N ALA A 514 -7.47 15.66 11.68
CA ALA A 514 -8.28 16.70 12.34
C ALA A 514 -7.90 18.11 11.92
N VAL A 515 -8.89 19.01 11.95
CA VAL A 515 -8.77 20.45 11.67
C VAL A 515 -9.53 21.23 12.74
N LEU A 516 -8.86 22.18 13.37
CA LEU A 516 -9.50 23.11 14.32
C LEU A 516 -9.96 24.38 13.57
N ALA A 517 -11.19 24.81 13.83
CA ALA A 517 -11.69 26.07 13.30
C ALA A 517 -10.84 27.27 13.78
N PRO A 518 -10.71 28.38 13.00
CA PRO A 518 -9.84 29.50 13.35
C PRO A 518 -10.16 30.20 14.69
N LYS A 519 -11.42 30.12 15.13
CA LYS A 519 -11.85 30.63 16.44
C LYS A 519 -11.57 29.69 17.60
N GLY A 520 -11.14 28.45 17.35
CA GLY A 520 -10.94 27.45 18.38
C GLY A 520 -12.23 26.91 19.01
N ASP A 521 -13.38 27.11 18.38
CA ASP A 521 -14.69 26.71 18.89
C ASP A 521 -15.14 25.35 18.37
N LYS A 522 -14.64 24.88 17.23
CA LYS A 522 -15.03 23.63 16.59
C LYS A 522 -13.83 22.82 16.12
N LEU A 523 -13.89 21.53 16.38
CA LEU A 523 -12.97 20.54 15.84
C LEU A 523 -13.69 19.69 14.78
N TYR A 524 -13.14 19.62 13.59
CA TYR A 524 -13.56 18.70 12.52
C TYR A 524 -12.57 17.57 12.42
N TYR A 525 -13.02 16.32 12.44
CA TYR A 525 -12.11 15.18 12.40
C TYR A 525 -12.71 13.97 11.68
N CYS A 526 -11.86 13.24 10.95
CA CYS A 526 -12.20 11.96 10.35
C CYS A 526 -11.89 10.84 11.32
N ALA A 527 -12.89 10.04 11.67
CA ALA A 527 -12.72 8.94 12.61
C ALA A 527 -13.61 7.74 12.26
N ALA A 528 -13.10 6.54 12.52
CA ALA A 528 -13.86 5.30 12.44
C ALA A 528 -14.11 4.77 13.86
N PHE A 529 -15.39 4.76 14.26
CA PHE A 529 -15.86 4.12 15.49
C PHE A 529 -16.39 2.70 15.22
N GLU A 530 -16.91 2.45 14.03
CA GLU A 530 -17.42 1.15 13.58
C GLU A 530 -16.80 0.79 12.22
N LYS A 531 -17.59 0.85 11.14
CA LYS A 531 -17.13 0.57 9.78
C LYS A 531 -17.01 1.86 8.98
N GLY A 532 -15.83 2.06 8.38
CA GLY A 532 -15.54 3.23 7.55
C GLY A 532 -15.19 4.48 8.35
N PHE A 533 -14.63 5.46 7.66
CA PHE A 533 -14.25 6.74 8.25
C PHE A 533 -15.34 7.76 7.96
N ASP A 534 -15.87 8.35 9.04
CA ASP A 534 -16.89 9.38 9.02
C ASP A 534 -16.28 10.74 9.37
N LEU A 535 -16.89 11.82 8.89
CA LEU A 535 -16.54 13.19 9.29
C LEU A 535 -17.42 13.63 10.45
N TRP A 536 -16.78 14.06 11.52
CA TRP A 536 -17.39 14.51 12.75
C TRP A 536 -17.08 15.99 13.00
N GLU A 537 -18.02 16.71 13.62
CA GLU A 537 -17.85 18.02 14.23
C GLU A 537 -17.98 17.89 15.75
N HIS A 538 -17.00 18.38 16.49
CA HIS A 538 -17.14 18.56 17.94
C HIS A 538 -17.13 20.05 18.25
N ASP A 539 -18.25 20.54 18.78
CA ASP A 539 -18.38 21.90 19.31
C ASP A 539 -17.75 21.93 20.72
N LEU A 540 -16.64 22.65 20.84
CA LEU A 540 -15.84 22.70 22.06
C LEU A 540 -16.46 23.56 23.15
N LYS A 541 -17.37 24.47 22.77
CA LYS A 541 -18.09 25.35 23.73
C LYS A 541 -19.38 24.72 24.23
N GLU A 542 -20.13 24.07 23.34
CA GLU A 542 -21.34 23.32 23.68
C GLU A 542 -21.06 21.91 24.18
N LYS A 543 -19.81 21.41 24.05
CA LYS A 543 -19.39 20.04 24.37
C LYS A 543 -20.27 18.98 23.69
N SER A 544 -20.68 19.24 22.46
CA SER A 544 -21.53 18.37 21.68
C SER A 544 -20.82 17.83 20.43
N THR A 545 -21.07 16.58 20.11
CA THR A 545 -20.49 15.94 18.91
C THR A 545 -21.59 15.60 17.90
N LYS A 546 -21.35 15.92 16.66
CA LYS A 546 -22.29 15.72 15.56
C LYS A 546 -21.61 14.97 14.42
N LEU A 547 -22.26 13.93 13.89
CA LEU A 547 -21.88 13.29 12.64
C LEU A 547 -22.29 14.21 11.50
N LEU A 548 -21.33 14.64 10.69
CA LEU A 548 -21.58 15.47 9.51
C LEU A 548 -21.82 14.62 8.27
N LEU A 549 -20.91 13.70 7.97
CA LEU A 549 -20.95 12.86 6.76
C LEU A 549 -20.46 11.46 7.08
N LYS A 550 -21.12 10.44 6.51
CA LYS A 550 -20.71 9.04 6.58
C LYS A 550 -19.78 8.67 5.44
N ASN A 551 -18.87 7.73 5.71
CA ASN A 551 -18.02 7.08 4.71
C ASN A 551 -17.22 8.06 3.82
N VAL A 552 -16.71 9.15 4.41
CA VAL A 552 -15.88 10.11 3.65
C VAL A 552 -14.53 9.50 3.21
N GLY A 553 -14.11 8.42 3.88
CA GLY A 553 -12.83 7.75 3.67
C GLY A 553 -11.73 8.27 4.60
N ARG A 554 -10.62 7.52 4.66
CA ARG A 554 -9.42 7.92 5.40
C ARG A 554 -8.53 8.76 4.50
N GLY A 555 -8.12 9.92 4.96
CA GLY A 555 -7.20 10.82 4.24
C GLY A 555 -6.81 12.01 5.08
N THR A 556 -5.80 12.75 4.64
CA THR A 556 -5.41 14.04 5.23
C THR A 556 -6.46 15.11 4.88
N LEU A 557 -6.86 15.89 5.86
CA LEU A 557 -7.79 16.99 5.70
C LEU A 557 -7.04 18.29 5.44
N PHE A 558 -7.27 18.86 4.28
CA PHE A 558 -6.85 20.23 3.94
C PHE A 558 -8.02 21.18 4.11
N ALA A 559 -7.78 22.34 4.67
CA ALA A 559 -8.81 23.35 4.88
C ALA A 559 -8.46 24.65 4.14
N ASP A 560 -9.45 25.38 3.69
CA ASP A 560 -9.25 26.79 3.32
C ASP A 560 -8.94 27.63 4.56
N LYS A 561 -8.43 28.87 4.35
CA LYS A 561 -8.01 29.76 5.46
C LYS A 561 -9.10 30.05 6.49
N LYS A 562 -10.37 29.94 6.12
CA LYS A 562 -11.52 30.19 6.99
C LYS A 562 -12.13 28.93 7.57
N VAL A 563 -11.65 27.76 7.14
CA VAL A 563 -12.25 26.47 7.47
C VAL A 563 -13.75 26.43 7.13
N GLU A 564 -14.10 26.97 5.97
CA GLU A 564 -15.46 26.86 5.40
C GLU A 564 -15.59 25.60 4.54
N ASN A 565 -14.46 25.15 3.96
CA ASN A 565 -14.37 23.94 3.15
C ASN A 565 -13.21 23.08 3.59
N LEU A 566 -13.43 21.74 3.54
CA LEU A 566 -12.39 20.75 3.68
C LEU A 566 -12.17 20.06 2.33
N TYR A 567 -10.94 19.65 2.08
CA TYR A 567 -10.53 18.92 0.89
C TYR A 567 -9.80 17.67 1.31
N LEU A 568 -10.03 16.56 0.61
CA LEU A 568 -9.32 15.30 0.86
C LEU A 568 -9.28 14.43 -0.39
N THR A 569 -8.32 13.51 -0.40
CA THR A 569 -8.36 12.38 -1.33
C THR A 569 -8.65 11.09 -0.58
N ALA A 570 -9.60 10.31 -1.07
CA ALA A 570 -9.98 9.03 -0.50
C ALA A 570 -10.42 8.06 -1.61
N GLY A 571 -9.85 6.85 -1.59
CA GLY A 571 -10.12 5.84 -2.62
C GLY A 571 -9.76 6.31 -4.03
N GLY A 572 -8.73 7.15 -4.18
CA GLY A 572 -8.28 7.68 -5.46
C GLY A 572 -9.13 8.84 -6.02
N LYS A 573 -10.13 9.31 -5.28
CA LYS A 573 -11.02 10.40 -5.68
C LYS A 573 -10.76 11.66 -4.88
N LEU A 574 -10.83 12.81 -5.53
CA LEU A 574 -10.72 14.13 -4.91
C LEU A 574 -12.10 14.60 -4.45
N LYS A 575 -12.18 15.13 -3.25
CA LYS A 575 -13.43 15.58 -2.61
C LYS A 575 -13.28 16.95 -1.99
N LYS A 576 -14.35 17.74 -2.10
CA LYS A 576 -14.57 18.98 -1.36
C LYS A 576 -15.77 18.82 -0.45
N ILE A 577 -15.66 19.22 0.81
CA ILE A 577 -16.74 19.19 1.78
C ILE A 577 -17.05 20.61 2.21
N GLU A 578 -18.25 21.10 1.90
CA GLU A 578 -18.77 22.38 2.34
C GLU A 578 -19.34 22.21 3.75
N LEU A 579 -18.66 22.74 4.76
CA LEU A 579 -18.99 22.51 6.17
C LEU A 579 -20.33 23.15 6.58
N LYS A 580 -20.67 24.30 5.97
CA LYS A 580 -21.94 24.99 6.27
C LYS A 580 -23.16 24.12 6.07
N ASP A 581 -23.20 23.36 5.00
CA ASP A 581 -24.36 22.55 4.60
C ASP A 581 -24.10 21.05 4.80
N SER A 582 -22.93 20.67 5.33
CA SER A 582 -22.46 19.31 5.48
C SER A 582 -22.58 18.52 4.16
N LYS A 583 -22.10 19.13 3.07
CA LYS A 583 -22.27 18.56 1.73
C LYS A 583 -20.93 18.18 1.12
N GLU A 584 -20.82 16.91 0.74
CA GLU A 584 -19.70 16.41 -0.07
C GLU A 584 -19.95 16.70 -1.56
N LYS A 585 -18.93 17.21 -2.24
CA LYS A 585 -18.88 17.43 -3.67
C LYS A 585 -17.65 16.74 -4.25
N PRO A 586 -17.77 15.88 -5.25
CA PRO A 586 -16.63 15.37 -5.96
C PRO A 586 -15.92 16.52 -6.71
N ILE A 587 -14.59 16.50 -6.71
CA ILE A 587 -13.78 17.30 -7.62
C ILE A 587 -13.40 16.36 -8.76
N ALA A 588 -14.13 16.43 -9.85
CA ALA A 588 -13.90 15.59 -11.00
C ALA A 588 -12.64 16.01 -11.76
N PHE A 589 -11.93 15.06 -12.33
CA PHE A 589 -10.80 15.31 -13.20
C PHE A 589 -10.79 14.33 -14.38
N LYS A 590 -10.11 14.74 -15.45
CA LYS A 590 -9.90 13.97 -16.68
C LYS A 590 -8.42 14.03 -17.02
N ALA A 591 -7.64 13.18 -16.37
CA ALA A 591 -6.20 13.13 -16.59
C ALA A 591 -5.89 12.29 -17.84
N GLU A 592 -5.50 12.94 -18.93
CA GLU A 592 -4.99 12.27 -20.10
C GLU A 592 -3.59 11.73 -19.80
N PHE A 593 -3.38 10.45 -20.05
CA PHE A 593 -2.16 9.74 -19.73
C PHE A 593 -1.65 8.94 -20.94
N ALA A 594 -0.42 9.22 -21.34
CA ALA A 594 0.29 8.47 -22.37
C ALA A 594 1.12 7.34 -21.74
N TYR A 595 0.50 6.17 -21.61
CA TYR A 595 1.14 4.99 -21.02
C TYR A 595 2.14 4.35 -21.97
N ARG A 596 3.41 4.26 -21.55
CA ARG A 596 4.52 3.62 -22.26
C ARG A 596 4.99 2.38 -21.48
N PRO A 597 4.38 1.20 -21.71
CA PRO A 597 4.58 0.02 -20.87
C PRO A 597 6.03 -0.44 -20.76
N ALA A 598 6.79 -0.38 -21.84
CA ALA A 598 8.19 -0.81 -21.85
C ALA A 598 9.10 0.13 -21.04
N GLU A 599 8.93 1.45 -21.21
CA GLU A 599 9.67 2.47 -20.44
C GLU A 599 9.33 2.42 -18.96
N GLU A 600 8.03 2.23 -18.60
CA GLU A 600 7.57 2.10 -17.22
C GLU A 600 8.15 0.84 -16.57
N ARG A 601 8.15 -0.32 -17.25
CA ARG A 601 8.78 -1.54 -16.72
C ARG A 601 10.28 -1.36 -16.51
N ALA A 602 10.98 -0.74 -17.43
CA ALA A 602 12.41 -0.43 -17.28
C ALA A 602 12.65 0.49 -16.08
N TYR A 603 11.84 1.53 -15.92
CA TYR A 603 11.90 2.41 -14.75
C TYR A 603 11.65 1.66 -13.44
N ILE A 604 10.57 0.88 -13.35
CA ILE A 604 10.23 0.11 -12.13
C ILE A 604 11.35 -0.86 -11.77
N PHE A 605 11.95 -1.54 -12.75
CA PHE A 605 13.08 -2.45 -12.53
C PHE A 605 14.27 -1.73 -11.88
N HIS A 606 14.72 -0.64 -12.48
CA HIS A 606 15.86 0.12 -11.94
C HIS A 606 15.53 0.80 -10.63
N HIS A 607 14.29 1.28 -10.46
CA HIS A 607 13.83 1.82 -9.19
C HIS A 607 13.87 0.76 -8.09
N ALA A 608 13.31 -0.43 -8.31
CA ALA A 608 13.33 -1.52 -7.34
C ALA A 608 14.76 -1.93 -6.98
N TRP A 609 15.66 -2.01 -7.97
CA TRP A 609 17.07 -2.32 -7.77
C TRP A 609 17.76 -1.27 -6.87
N ARG A 610 17.53 0.05 -7.10
CA ARG A 610 18.06 1.14 -6.27
C ARG A 610 17.47 1.13 -4.86
N GLN A 611 16.18 0.86 -4.73
CA GLN A 611 15.52 0.79 -3.42
C GLN A 611 16.13 -0.29 -2.52
N VAL A 612 16.63 -1.38 -3.08
CA VAL A 612 17.38 -2.39 -2.32
C VAL A 612 18.70 -1.81 -1.80
N LEU A 613 19.46 -1.09 -2.63
CA LEU A 613 20.72 -0.44 -2.20
C LEU A 613 20.49 0.55 -1.05
N ASP A 614 19.38 1.29 -1.11
CA ASP A 614 19.09 2.35 -0.14
C ASP A 614 18.48 1.83 1.17
N LYS A 615 17.78 0.69 1.14
CA LYS A 615 16.88 0.29 2.23
C LYS A 615 17.12 -1.11 2.77
N PHE A 616 17.96 -1.93 2.13
CA PHE A 616 18.22 -3.26 2.66
C PHE A 616 18.92 -3.14 4.02
N TYR A 617 18.46 -3.94 4.98
CA TYR A 617 18.93 -3.83 6.39
C TYR A 617 20.44 -4.06 6.57
N ASP A 618 21.06 -4.81 5.67
CA ASP A 618 22.51 -4.98 5.62
C ASP A 618 23.09 -4.17 4.45
N PRO A 619 23.80 -3.06 4.71
CA PRO A 619 24.34 -2.20 3.66
C PRO A 619 25.41 -2.89 2.79
N THR A 620 25.98 -4.00 3.25
CA THR A 620 26.92 -4.82 2.47
C THR A 620 26.21 -5.81 1.56
N LEU A 621 24.88 -5.88 1.61
CA LEU A 621 24.06 -6.86 0.90
C LEU A 621 24.54 -8.31 1.09
N ARG A 622 25.07 -8.60 2.28
CA ARG A 622 25.71 -9.90 2.61
C ARG A 622 26.82 -10.31 1.64
N GLY A 623 27.48 -9.35 1.02
CA GLY A 623 28.57 -9.57 0.08
C GLY A 623 28.12 -10.02 -1.32
N MET A 624 26.84 -9.86 -1.67
CA MET A 624 26.32 -10.21 -3.00
C MET A 624 26.74 -9.18 -4.05
N ASP A 625 27.00 -9.66 -5.27
CA ASP A 625 27.24 -8.80 -6.44
C ASP A 625 25.90 -8.27 -7.01
N TRP A 626 25.30 -7.33 -6.27
CA TRP A 626 24.00 -6.75 -6.64
C TRP A 626 24.03 -6.00 -7.98
N LYS A 627 25.19 -5.41 -8.33
CA LYS A 627 25.38 -4.77 -9.63
C LYS A 627 25.48 -5.78 -10.76
N GLY A 628 26.10 -6.93 -10.54
CA GLY A 628 26.10 -8.03 -11.49
C GLY A 628 24.69 -8.55 -11.77
N TYR A 629 23.84 -8.64 -10.73
CA TYR A 629 22.44 -9.04 -10.88
C TYR A 629 21.61 -8.01 -11.66
N GLU A 630 21.84 -6.69 -11.50
CA GLU A 630 21.20 -5.70 -12.37
C GLU A 630 21.42 -6.03 -13.85
N THR A 631 22.66 -6.24 -14.23
CA THR A 631 23.03 -6.58 -15.61
C THR A 631 22.43 -7.91 -16.07
N ALA A 632 22.46 -8.92 -15.22
CA ALA A 632 21.97 -10.27 -15.53
C ALA A 632 20.45 -10.31 -15.77
N TYR A 633 19.69 -9.46 -15.07
CA TYR A 633 18.22 -9.43 -15.19
C TYR A 633 17.70 -8.34 -16.14
N ALA A 634 18.34 -7.17 -16.23
CA ALA A 634 17.90 -6.08 -17.13
C ALA A 634 17.81 -6.49 -18.60
N ARG A 635 18.63 -7.45 -19.05
CA ARG A 635 18.62 -7.96 -20.42
C ARG A 635 17.31 -8.63 -20.84
N PHE A 636 16.46 -9.05 -19.88
CA PHE A 636 15.15 -9.63 -20.16
C PHE A 636 14.10 -8.57 -20.47
N LEU A 637 14.27 -7.31 -20.01
CA LEU A 637 13.29 -6.24 -20.18
C LEU A 637 12.77 -6.06 -21.61
N PRO A 638 13.63 -6.07 -22.66
CA PRO A 638 13.15 -5.92 -24.04
C PRO A 638 12.27 -7.07 -24.55
N HIS A 639 12.27 -8.21 -23.84
CA HIS A 639 11.54 -9.42 -24.20
C HIS A 639 10.24 -9.59 -23.39
N ILE A 640 10.00 -8.74 -22.41
CA ILE A 640 8.82 -8.81 -21.53
C ILE A 640 7.77 -7.82 -22.03
N ASN A 641 6.60 -8.34 -22.43
CA ASN A 641 5.51 -7.55 -22.96
C ASN A 641 4.26 -7.48 -22.05
N ASN A 642 4.28 -8.15 -20.89
CA ASN A 642 3.19 -8.17 -19.93
C ASN A 642 3.70 -8.06 -18.49
N ASN A 643 2.81 -7.72 -17.55
CA ASN A 643 3.19 -7.48 -16.16
C ASN A 643 3.24 -8.75 -15.31
N PHE A 644 2.74 -9.90 -15.77
CA PHE A 644 2.90 -11.17 -15.07
C PHE A 644 4.35 -11.65 -15.18
N ASP A 645 4.90 -11.70 -16.39
CA ASP A 645 6.31 -12.06 -16.62
C ASP A 645 7.25 -11.04 -15.98
N PHE A 646 6.86 -9.75 -15.99
CA PHE A 646 7.63 -8.70 -15.33
C PHE A 646 7.69 -8.90 -13.81
N GLN A 647 6.57 -9.21 -13.18
CA GLN A 647 6.50 -9.52 -11.75
C GLN A 647 7.34 -10.75 -11.40
N GLU A 648 7.30 -11.80 -12.23
CA GLU A 648 8.11 -13.00 -12.03
C GLU A 648 9.60 -12.68 -12.10
N MET A 649 10.03 -11.94 -13.12
CA MET A 649 11.42 -11.51 -13.26
C MET A 649 11.91 -10.66 -12.08
N LEU A 650 11.08 -9.71 -11.60
CA LEU A 650 11.39 -8.93 -10.39
C LEU A 650 11.49 -9.81 -9.15
N SER A 651 10.59 -10.78 -8.98
CA SER A 651 10.64 -11.72 -7.87
C SER A 651 11.87 -12.60 -7.92
N GLU A 652 12.30 -13.04 -9.10
CA GLU A 652 13.55 -13.77 -9.28
C GLU A 652 14.77 -12.93 -8.88
N LEU A 653 14.82 -11.66 -9.30
CA LEU A 653 15.88 -10.73 -8.88
C LEU A 653 15.90 -10.55 -7.35
N LEU A 654 14.74 -10.21 -6.76
CA LEU A 654 14.63 -9.96 -5.32
C LEU A 654 14.85 -11.23 -4.49
N GLY A 655 14.59 -12.40 -5.06
CA GLY A 655 14.88 -13.70 -4.45
C GLY A 655 16.35 -13.95 -4.18
N GLU A 656 17.27 -13.32 -4.95
CA GLU A 656 18.72 -13.41 -4.72
C GLU A 656 19.13 -12.85 -3.35
N LEU A 657 18.39 -11.88 -2.82
CA LEU A 657 18.67 -11.27 -1.50
C LEU A 657 18.55 -12.25 -0.34
N ASN A 658 17.94 -13.43 -0.55
CA ASN A 658 17.63 -14.36 0.52
C ASN A 658 17.00 -13.66 1.74
N GLY A 659 16.15 -12.68 1.48
CA GLY A 659 15.45 -11.91 2.49
C GLY A 659 14.04 -12.44 2.70
N SER A 660 13.54 -12.45 3.95
CA SER A 660 12.12 -12.61 4.22
C SER A 660 11.37 -11.36 3.75
N HIS A 661 10.16 -11.55 3.20
CA HIS A 661 9.31 -10.47 2.69
C HIS A 661 9.87 -9.69 1.49
N THR A 662 10.87 -10.25 0.78
CA THR A 662 11.30 -9.74 -0.51
C THR A 662 10.50 -10.43 -1.63
N GLY A 663 10.18 -9.73 -2.69
CA GLY A 663 9.43 -10.24 -3.84
C GLY A 663 8.59 -9.15 -4.50
N ALA A 664 7.97 -9.48 -5.62
CA ALA A 664 7.08 -8.61 -6.35
C ALA A 664 5.71 -9.29 -6.53
N ARG A 665 4.66 -8.50 -6.63
CA ARG A 665 3.29 -8.97 -6.87
C ARG A 665 2.63 -8.10 -7.92
N TYR A 666 1.87 -8.73 -8.78
CA TYR A 666 1.02 -8.03 -9.73
C TYR A 666 -0.45 -8.43 -9.52
N ASN A 667 -1.30 -7.44 -9.28
CA ASN A 667 -2.74 -7.63 -9.21
C ASN A 667 -3.39 -6.79 -10.30
N PRO A 668 -3.89 -7.41 -11.38
CA PRO A 668 -4.52 -6.69 -12.49
C PRO A 668 -5.90 -6.13 -12.15
N GLY A 669 -6.40 -6.34 -10.92
CA GLY A 669 -7.75 -5.94 -10.53
C GLY A 669 -8.85 -6.74 -11.23
N LEU A 670 -8.51 -7.88 -11.81
CA LEU A 670 -9.51 -8.77 -12.41
C LEU A 670 -10.34 -9.38 -11.29
N THR A 671 -11.58 -9.00 -11.22
CA THR A 671 -12.59 -9.68 -10.42
C THR A 671 -13.25 -10.73 -11.30
N GLY A 672 -13.13 -11.99 -10.92
CA GLY A 672 -13.96 -13.02 -11.53
C GLY A 672 -15.39 -12.96 -10.96
N PRO A 673 -16.29 -13.77 -11.47
CA PRO A 673 -17.63 -13.87 -10.91
C PRO A 673 -17.54 -14.31 -9.44
N GLU A 674 -18.15 -13.54 -8.55
CA GLU A 674 -18.26 -13.88 -7.14
C GLU A 674 -19.40 -14.87 -6.94
N THR A 675 -19.21 -15.84 -6.04
CA THR A 675 -20.25 -16.78 -5.64
C THR A 675 -20.73 -16.50 -4.22
N ALA A 676 -22.04 -16.54 -4.02
CA ALA A 676 -22.64 -16.45 -2.70
C ALA A 676 -22.25 -17.67 -1.84
N SER A 677 -22.09 -17.48 -0.53
CA SER A 677 -21.92 -18.55 0.43
C SER A 677 -23.26 -18.95 1.03
N LEU A 678 -23.57 -20.25 1.04
CA LEU A 678 -24.74 -20.77 1.73
C LEU A 678 -24.58 -20.73 3.26
N GLY A 679 -23.38 -20.47 3.78
CA GLY A 679 -23.13 -20.40 5.23
C GLY A 679 -23.23 -21.74 5.95
N ALA A 680 -22.85 -22.83 5.26
CA ALA A 680 -22.82 -24.18 5.82
C ALA A 680 -21.63 -24.97 5.30
N PHE A 681 -21.19 -25.94 6.10
CA PHE A 681 -20.30 -27.02 5.65
C PHE A 681 -21.14 -28.23 5.25
N PHE A 682 -20.69 -28.97 4.24
CA PHE A 682 -21.41 -30.09 3.68
C PHE A 682 -20.70 -31.41 3.93
N ASP A 683 -21.48 -32.48 4.09
CA ASP A 683 -20.99 -33.84 4.29
C ASP A 683 -20.38 -34.36 2.99
N ASN A 684 -19.06 -34.41 2.91
CA ASN A 684 -18.32 -34.88 1.73
C ASN A 684 -18.51 -36.39 1.45
N ALA A 685 -18.94 -37.18 2.45
CA ALA A 685 -19.24 -38.58 2.29
C ALA A 685 -20.67 -38.83 1.74
N TYR A 686 -21.49 -37.76 1.62
CA TYR A 686 -22.84 -37.90 1.10
C TYR A 686 -22.83 -38.06 -0.41
N THR A 687 -23.35 -39.19 -0.89
CA THR A 687 -23.33 -39.58 -2.31
C THR A 687 -24.67 -39.42 -3.04
N GLY A 688 -25.68 -38.82 -2.39
CA GLY A 688 -26.99 -38.57 -2.99
C GLY A 688 -27.10 -37.22 -3.72
N ASP A 689 -28.22 -37.01 -4.38
CA ASP A 689 -28.59 -35.68 -4.92
C ASP A 689 -28.76 -34.66 -3.79
N GLY A 690 -28.38 -33.40 -4.04
CA GLY A 690 -28.43 -32.31 -3.06
C GLY A 690 -27.13 -32.15 -2.25
N LEU A 691 -27.14 -31.19 -1.32
CA LEU A 691 -26.03 -30.91 -0.39
C LEU A 691 -26.48 -31.21 1.04
N LYS A 692 -25.94 -32.26 1.66
CA LYS A 692 -26.25 -32.58 3.04
C LYS A 692 -25.44 -31.72 3.98
N ILE A 693 -26.11 -31.00 4.86
CA ILE A 693 -25.49 -30.09 5.82
C ILE A 693 -24.84 -30.86 6.95
N GLU A 694 -23.54 -30.70 7.13
CA GLU A 694 -22.78 -31.22 8.28
C GLU A 694 -22.73 -30.20 9.43
N GLU A 695 -22.55 -28.93 9.13
CA GLU A 695 -22.50 -27.85 10.12
C GLU A 695 -23.01 -26.54 9.52
N ILE A 696 -23.68 -25.72 10.32
CA ILE A 696 -24.14 -24.38 9.94
C ILE A 696 -23.22 -23.37 10.58
N ILE A 697 -22.70 -22.42 9.79
CA ILE A 697 -21.83 -21.36 10.26
C ILE A 697 -22.64 -20.39 11.13
N ALA A 698 -22.20 -20.19 12.39
CA ALA A 698 -22.85 -19.28 13.32
C ALA A 698 -22.95 -17.85 12.74
N LYS A 699 -24.12 -17.23 12.87
CA LYS A 699 -24.46 -15.91 12.29
C LYS A 699 -24.43 -15.87 10.75
N GLY A 700 -24.40 -17.02 10.09
CA GLY A 700 -24.50 -17.12 8.63
C GLY A 700 -25.95 -17.01 8.14
N PRO A 701 -26.19 -16.98 6.82
CA PRO A 701 -27.50 -16.77 6.22
C PRO A 701 -28.55 -17.84 6.63
N LEU A 702 -28.13 -19.07 6.94
CA LEU A 702 -29.03 -20.13 7.36
C LEU A 702 -29.41 -20.08 8.85
N THR A 703 -28.94 -19.11 9.63
CA THR A 703 -29.24 -18.93 11.06
C THR A 703 -30.28 -17.85 11.33
N LEU A 704 -31.05 -17.43 10.33
CA LEU A 704 -32.12 -16.46 10.53
C LEU A 704 -33.19 -17.02 11.49
N ALA A 705 -33.89 -16.13 12.21
CA ALA A 705 -34.82 -16.49 13.31
C ALA A 705 -35.91 -17.51 12.88
N ASP A 706 -36.36 -17.46 11.63
CA ASP A 706 -37.40 -18.32 11.10
C ASP A 706 -36.85 -19.57 10.36
N SER A 707 -35.54 -19.76 10.33
CA SER A 707 -34.91 -20.88 9.62
C SER A 707 -35.20 -22.21 10.32
N GLN A 708 -35.75 -23.17 9.58
CA GLN A 708 -35.93 -24.55 10.01
C GLN A 708 -34.75 -25.45 9.60
N ILE A 709 -33.73 -24.87 8.94
CA ILE A 709 -32.58 -25.60 8.42
C ILE A 709 -31.63 -25.93 9.57
N LYS A 710 -31.19 -27.18 9.63
CA LYS A 710 -30.27 -27.69 10.66
C LYS A 710 -29.35 -28.75 10.10
N LYS A 711 -28.32 -29.13 10.85
CA LYS A 711 -27.46 -30.27 10.53
C LYS A 711 -28.27 -31.50 10.13
N GLY A 712 -27.87 -32.14 9.05
CA GLY A 712 -28.52 -33.31 8.46
C GLY A 712 -29.59 -32.99 7.43
N CYS A 713 -30.03 -31.72 7.28
CA CYS A 713 -30.89 -31.33 6.18
C CYS A 713 -30.13 -31.45 4.83
N ILE A 714 -30.90 -31.73 3.77
CA ILE A 714 -30.38 -31.79 2.41
C ILE A 714 -30.96 -30.63 1.62
N ILE A 715 -30.10 -29.78 1.06
CA ILE A 715 -30.50 -28.71 0.13
C ILE A 715 -30.64 -29.35 -1.24
N GLU A 716 -31.88 -29.54 -1.69
CA GLU A 716 -32.20 -30.22 -2.95
C GLU A 716 -32.16 -29.28 -4.16
N LYS A 717 -32.39 -27.98 -3.95
CA LYS A 717 -32.49 -26.97 -4.99
C LYS A 717 -31.94 -25.62 -4.50
N ILE A 718 -31.37 -24.84 -5.44
CA ILE A 718 -31.03 -23.43 -5.24
C ILE A 718 -31.78 -22.66 -6.34
N ASP A 719 -32.59 -21.69 -5.96
CA ASP A 719 -33.43 -20.87 -6.88
C ASP A 719 -34.24 -21.73 -7.89
N GLY A 720 -34.80 -22.84 -7.40
CA GLY A 720 -35.55 -23.76 -8.20
C GLY A 720 -34.72 -24.75 -9.04
N THR A 721 -33.41 -24.55 -9.16
CA THR A 721 -32.53 -25.44 -9.92
C THR A 721 -32.12 -26.63 -9.05
N PRO A 722 -32.42 -27.89 -9.47
CA PRO A 722 -32.05 -29.09 -8.71
C PRO A 722 -30.53 -29.30 -8.64
N ILE A 723 -30.05 -29.64 -7.47
CA ILE A 723 -28.65 -29.99 -7.25
C ILE A 723 -28.51 -31.49 -7.45
N LYS A 724 -27.84 -31.90 -8.53
CA LYS A 724 -27.54 -33.30 -8.83
C LYS A 724 -26.17 -33.70 -8.31
N LYS A 725 -25.99 -34.97 -7.99
CA LYS A 725 -24.72 -35.54 -7.52
C LYS A 725 -23.57 -35.21 -8.48
N ASP A 726 -23.80 -35.39 -9.78
CA ASP A 726 -22.79 -35.27 -10.83
C ASP A 726 -22.80 -33.92 -11.55
N ALA A 727 -23.47 -32.92 -10.96
CA ALA A 727 -23.57 -31.57 -11.54
C ALA A 727 -22.93 -30.51 -10.63
N ASP A 728 -22.24 -29.58 -11.27
CA ASP A 728 -21.73 -28.37 -10.60
C ASP A 728 -22.91 -27.46 -10.19
N TYR A 729 -22.96 -27.11 -8.91
CA TYR A 729 -24.00 -26.21 -8.36
C TYR A 729 -23.51 -24.77 -8.19
N TYR A 730 -22.22 -24.49 -8.34
CA TYR A 730 -21.68 -23.14 -8.20
C TYR A 730 -22.28 -22.12 -9.18
N PRO A 731 -22.67 -22.47 -10.42
CA PRO A 731 -23.39 -21.55 -11.28
C PRO A 731 -24.68 -21.00 -10.68
N CYS A 732 -25.36 -21.75 -9.79
CA CYS A 732 -26.55 -21.29 -9.08
C CYS A 732 -26.24 -20.27 -7.96
N LEU A 733 -24.98 -20.10 -7.60
CA LEU A 733 -24.50 -19.18 -6.55
C LEU A 733 -23.82 -17.95 -7.10
N LEU A 734 -23.78 -17.77 -8.42
CA LEU A 734 -23.16 -16.59 -9.04
C LEU A 734 -23.90 -15.33 -8.60
N TYR A 735 -23.15 -14.37 -8.10
CA TYR A 735 -23.68 -13.05 -7.74
C TYR A 735 -23.98 -12.30 -9.03
N THR A 736 -25.27 -12.09 -9.31
CA THR A 736 -25.69 -11.16 -10.36
C THR A 736 -26.10 -9.86 -9.68
N SER A 737 -25.69 -8.72 -10.23
CA SER A 737 -25.98 -7.38 -9.70
C SER A 737 -27.48 -7.07 -9.59
N ASP A 738 -28.33 -7.89 -10.17
CA ASP A 738 -29.79 -7.75 -10.16
C ASP A 738 -30.48 -8.56 -9.04
N ALA A 739 -29.71 -9.25 -8.19
CA ALA A 739 -30.27 -10.01 -7.04
C ALA A 739 -30.43 -9.16 -5.77
N ALA A 740 -30.37 -7.84 -5.88
CA ALA A 740 -30.53 -6.89 -4.78
C ALA A 740 -31.94 -6.27 -4.68
N ASP A 741 -32.96 -6.82 -5.38
CA ASP A 741 -34.38 -6.47 -5.21
C ASP A 741 -35.12 -7.50 -4.36
#